data_864cefefb8cf93884461e040ae591310
#
_entry.id   864cefefb8cf93884461e040ae591310
#
_cell.length_a   1.000
_cell.length_b   1.000
_cell.length_c   1.000
_cell.angle_alpha   90.00
_cell.angle_beta   90.00
_cell.angle_gamma   90.00
#
_symmetry.space_group_name_H-M   'P 1'
#
loop_
_entity.id
_entity.type
_entity.pdbx_description
1 polymer ?
#
loop_
_entity_poly.entity_id
_entity_poly.type
_entity_poly.pdbx_seq_one_letter_code
_entity_poly.pdbx_strand_id
1 'polypeptide(L)'
;MNFKSLLEDKIKLSKEQLSKLCNVDVLQIEEWEDNNNPPMKVIEAIAKCTGLDFNSILSYEKPVVEKFVSKDNWQKADFTKKTLFTYIDDNLDKLNINNELKEKYLDDLQEGLNQNLIKPKISFVGRSDTGKSTLINSLLGENMMPASWTPTTSIAVYLKHSNDRPSFIKNTVYIFSSTLDGKDIWNERRIYEKEYFEAWKIAEGDIDLLLQYGTRQGGKQLEKAGSAIVFIDAPILLNCDIIDLPGFGTEQESDDIITFNTAKQADILIYLSQASGFMRIEDINYLKENIRSLPAIEKENNKFPKLANLLVVASQAHNVNYGNRDDLELILDNGCERFNESISDNYWNSRTAITMLNYSMQDLRERFVTYTKDIPDLCKEFEEKLKIVIEELPLLINERARVFAKNYVDSRKINLENELQKYEDLITQRDRYVDLINEIEKNELKRKQDNSNKIEEIRNKILDLKHQTIDEFSDYCSKTITVESIVKMLKDKKIKNNKESVECFVSKFQDAINSKTADILQIKSDELTTIIREYIQSYSNSINQNFDKRNLKVDFDAGHTFASIIASIGVIGGLGTYLIAVYSSWSFFAGLGGAICFSATLFAPIGIMIGALLFAGMGIAKLLGFTWEKNVAKKLVSQYEKNKVSDKYREVMNKYWDDTSNAFDKAVIELNKQWDDYVSQLKETVTIYNLDEIKANILSLRNIQDFFVNIPL
;
A
#
# COMPACT_ATOMS: atom_id res chain seq x y z
N MET A 1 2.64 25.53 -26.15
CA MET A 1 1.22 25.77 -26.56
C MET A 1 0.95 24.99 -27.83
N ASN A 2 -0.06 24.14 -27.86
CA ASN A 2 -0.51 23.52 -29.13
C ASN A 2 -1.61 24.42 -29.73
N PHE A 3 -1.22 25.22 -30.70
CA PHE A 3 -2.12 26.25 -31.24
C PHE A 3 -3.34 25.69 -31.98
N LYS A 4 -3.15 24.59 -32.72
CA LYS A 4 -4.23 23.90 -33.42
C LYS A 4 -5.27 23.36 -32.43
N SER A 5 -4.81 22.62 -31.43
CA SER A 5 -5.69 22.07 -30.38
C SER A 5 -6.38 23.18 -29.56
N LEU A 6 -5.69 24.29 -29.30
CA LEU A 6 -6.26 25.44 -28.65
C LEU A 6 -7.46 26.00 -29.45
N LEU A 7 -7.33 26.11 -30.78
CA LEU A 7 -8.40 26.60 -31.65
C LEU A 7 -9.59 25.65 -31.71
N GLU A 8 -9.33 24.35 -31.85
CA GLU A 8 -10.35 23.31 -31.98
C GLU A 8 -11.11 23.07 -30.66
N ASP A 9 -10.38 22.95 -29.54
CA ASP A 9 -10.93 22.46 -28.29
C ASP A 9 -11.49 23.57 -27.39
N LYS A 10 -10.76 24.69 -27.27
CA LYS A 10 -11.06 25.74 -26.28
C LYS A 10 -11.67 27.01 -26.88
N ILE A 11 -11.18 27.43 -28.03
CA ILE A 11 -11.61 28.70 -28.63
C ILE A 11 -12.83 28.51 -29.53
N LYS A 12 -12.93 27.38 -30.23
CA LYS A 12 -14.01 27.01 -31.14
C LYS A 12 -14.31 28.09 -32.22
N LEU A 13 -13.28 28.80 -32.67
CA LEU A 13 -13.35 29.73 -33.79
C LEU A 13 -12.89 29.03 -35.05
N SER A 14 -13.59 29.21 -36.18
CA SER A 14 -13.09 28.73 -37.45
C SER A 14 -11.90 29.58 -37.95
N LYS A 15 -11.09 29.02 -38.85
CA LYS A 15 -9.93 29.71 -39.43
C LYS A 15 -10.33 31.01 -40.10
N GLU A 16 -11.50 31.07 -40.77
CA GLU A 16 -12.06 32.26 -41.39
C GLU A 16 -12.48 33.32 -40.34
N GLN A 17 -12.98 32.89 -39.19
CA GLN A 17 -13.30 33.79 -38.09
C GLN A 17 -12.02 34.38 -37.47
N LEU A 18 -11.01 33.54 -37.29
CA LEU A 18 -9.72 33.96 -36.75
C LEU A 18 -8.98 34.90 -37.75
N SER A 19 -9.03 34.59 -39.05
CA SER A 19 -8.49 35.42 -40.13
C SER A 19 -9.09 36.83 -40.08
N LYS A 20 -10.40 36.95 -39.94
CA LYS A 20 -11.08 38.24 -39.78
C LYS A 20 -10.71 38.95 -38.49
N LEU A 21 -10.62 38.22 -37.39
CA LEU A 21 -10.29 38.75 -36.07
C LEU A 21 -8.87 39.36 -36.04
N CYS A 22 -7.93 38.66 -36.64
CA CYS A 22 -6.51 39.02 -36.60
C CYS A 22 -6.08 39.86 -37.83
N ASN A 23 -6.95 40.02 -38.81
CA ASN A 23 -6.69 40.67 -40.10
C ASN A 23 -5.48 40.06 -40.83
N VAL A 24 -5.44 38.72 -40.96
CA VAL A 24 -4.40 37.93 -41.59
C VAL A 24 -4.99 36.89 -42.53
N ASP A 25 -4.19 36.38 -43.48
CA ASP A 25 -4.62 35.31 -44.40
C ASP A 25 -4.82 33.99 -43.66
N VAL A 26 -5.75 33.17 -44.16
CA VAL A 26 -5.99 31.80 -43.62
C VAL A 26 -4.74 30.95 -43.74
N LEU A 27 -3.92 31.10 -44.81
CA LEU A 27 -2.68 30.42 -44.99
C LEU A 27 -1.63 30.70 -43.89
N GLN A 28 -1.65 31.93 -43.34
CA GLN A 28 -0.79 32.29 -42.21
C GLN A 28 -1.25 31.60 -40.90
N ILE A 29 -2.54 31.39 -40.76
CA ILE A 29 -3.10 30.67 -39.60
C ILE A 29 -2.70 29.20 -39.69
N GLU A 30 -2.75 28.57 -40.87
CA GLU A 30 -2.30 27.20 -41.10
C GLU A 30 -0.82 27.05 -40.82
N GLU A 31 0.02 28.00 -41.27
CA GLU A 31 1.43 28.01 -40.90
C GLU A 31 1.68 28.11 -39.41
N TRP A 32 0.89 28.85 -38.66
CA TRP A 32 0.98 28.93 -37.20
C TRP A 32 0.48 27.66 -36.50
N GLU A 33 -0.54 27.00 -37.07
CA GLU A 33 -0.96 25.67 -36.58
C GLU A 33 0.15 24.61 -36.76
N ASP A 34 0.81 24.60 -37.92
CA ASP A 34 1.84 23.62 -38.21
C ASP A 34 3.12 23.86 -37.39
N ASN A 35 3.49 25.14 -37.21
CA ASN A 35 4.71 25.52 -36.50
C ASN A 35 4.48 25.74 -34.97
N ASN A 36 3.23 25.69 -34.49
CA ASN A 36 2.85 26.01 -33.11
C ASN A 36 3.38 27.37 -32.59
N ASN A 37 3.56 28.35 -33.46
CA ASN A 37 4.20 29.62 -33.13
C ASN A 37 3.43 30.84 -33.65
N PRO A 38 2.17 31.08 -33.15
CA PRO A 38 1.41 32.27 -33.51
C PRO A 38 2.07 33.52 -32.90
N PRO A 39 2.01 34.68 -33.59
CA PRO A 39 2.49 35.94 -33.04
C PRO A 39 1.72 36.34 -31.76
N MET A 40 2.41 36.96 -30.81
CA MET A 40 1.82 37.40 -29.53
C MET A 40 0.58 38.27 -29.73
N LYS A 41 0.55 39.12 -30.74
CA LYS A 41 -0.62 39.96 -31.10
C LYS A 41 -1.86 39.13 -31.42
N VAL A 42 -1.70 37.97 -32.01
CA VAL A 42 -2.78 37.02 -32.31
C VAL A 42 -3.32 36.42 -31.01
N ILE A 43 -2.45 36.06 -30.09
CA ILE A 43 -2.82 35.52 -28.76
C ILE A 43 -3.56 36.60 -27.94
N GLU A 44 -3.08 37.84 -27.99
CA GLU A 44 -3.78 38.99 -27.35
C GLU A 44 -5.16 39.22 -27.94
N ALA A 45 -5.28 39.14 -29.28
CA ALA A 45 -6.58 39.30 -29.96
C ALA A 45 -7.56 38.18 -29.59
N ILE A 46 -7.08 36.94 -29.50
CA ILE A 46 -7.85 35.78 -29.07
C ILE A 46 -8.31 35.97 -27.61
N ALA A 47 -7.40 36.30 -26.68
CA ALA A 47 -7.72 36.56 -25.29
C ALA A 47 -8.82 37.62 -25.13
N LYS A 48 -8.70 38.68 -25.88
CA LYS A 48 -9.63 39.80 -25.85
C LYS A 48 -11.02 39.46 -26.40
N CYS A 49 -11.07 38.61 -27.43
CA CYS A 49 -12.31 38.18 -28.07
C CYS A 49 -13.05 37.11 -27.26
N THR A 50 -12.29 36.17 -26.67
CA THR A 50 -12.85 35.01 -25.95
C THR A 50 -13.06 35.26 -24.47
N GLY A 51 -12.46 36.32 -23.91
CA GLY A 51 -12.45 36.60 -22.45
C GLY A 51 -11.57 35.64 -21.64
N LEU A 52 -10.78 34.81 -22.32
CA LEU A 52 -9.83 33.91 -21.66
C LEU A 52 -8.60 34.68 -21.18
N ASP A 53 -8.07 34.29 -20.06
CA ASP A 53 -6.81 34.85 -19.55
C ASP A 53 -5.65 34.57 -20.49
N PHE A 54 -4.86 35.61 -20.76
CA PHE A 54 -3.73 35.57 -21.70
C PHE A 54 -2.69 34.46 -21.32
N ASN A 55 -2.38 34.32 -20.05
CA ASN A 55 -1.44 33.28 -19.57
C ASN A 55 -2.04 31.89 -19.72
N SER A 56 -3.34 31.73 -19.54
CA SER A 56 -4.02 30.46 -19.73
C SER A 56 -4.06 30.02 -21.21
N ILE A 57 -4.03 30.96 -22.15
CA ILE A 57 -3.89 30.68 -23.59
C ILE A 57 -2.44 30.26 -23.90
N LEU A 58 -1.45 30.99 -23.39
CA LEU A 58 -0.04 30.69 -23.59
C LEU A 58 0.38 29.35 -23.04
N SER A 59 -0.19 28.97 -21.91
CA SER A 59 0.08 27.70 -21.23
C SER A 59 -0.80 26.56 -21.72
N TYR A 60 -1.69 26.79 -22.70
CA TYR A 60 -2.56 25.75 -23.19
C TYR A 60 -1.76 24.64 -23.86
N GLU A 61 -1.83 23.48 -23.30
CA GLU A 61 -1.35 22.23 -23.87
C GLU A 61 -2.52 21.27 -23.94
N LYS A 62 -2.64 20.52 -25.04
CA LYS A 62 -3.65 19.48 -25.12
C LYS A 62 -3.38 18.48 -23.99
N PRO A 63 -4.36 18.21 -23.13
CA PRO A 63 -4.14 17.30 -22.00
C PRO A 63 -3.63 15.95 -22.48
N VAL A 64 -2.51 15.50 -21.95
CA VAL A 64 -1.97 14.14 -22.12
C VAL A 64 -3.03 13.07 -21.79
N VAL A 65 -3.98 13.48 -21.00
CA VAL A 65 -5.04 12.70 -20.36
C VAL A 65 -6.06 12.11 -21.31
N GLU A 66 -6.34 12.71 -22.46
CA GLU A 66 -7.23 12.08 -23.46
C GLU A 66 -6.74 10.69 -23.91
N LYS A 67 -5.45 10.42 -23.75
CA LYS A 67 -4.86 9.13 -24.06
C LYS A 67 -5.20 8.02 -23.04
N PHE A 68 -5.61 8.38 -21.83
CA PHE A 68 -5.89 7.43 -20.74
C PHE A 68 -7.37 7.08 -20.59
N VAL A 69 -8.26 7.76 -21.31
CA VAL A 69 -9.73 7.65 -21.15
C VAL A 69 -10.34 6.50 -21.97
N SER A 70 -9.57 5.82 -22.83
CA SER A 70 -10.14 4.95 -23.87
C SER A 70 -10.70 3.59 -23.42
N LYS A 71 -10.52 3.17 -22.15
CA LYS A 71 -11.04 1.90 -21.64
C LYS A 71 -11.58 2.05 -20.22
N ASP A 72 -12.90 1.94 -20.10
CA ASP A 72 -13.66 2.04 -18.85
C ASP A 72 -13.50 0.80 -17.95
N ASN A 73 -12.28 0.38 -17.67
CA ASN A 73 -12.05 -0.83 -16.89
C ASN A 73 -12.40 -0.63 -15.41
N TRP A 74 -12.22 0.60 -14.88
CA TRP A 74 -12.71 0.91 -13.54
C TRP A 74 -14.23 0.95 -13.48
N GLN A 75 -14.93 1.44 -14.51
CA GLN A 75 -16.39 1.39 -14.57
C GLN A 75 -16.92 -0.06 -14.48
N LYS A 76 -16.21 -1.03 -15.04
CA LYS A 76 -16.55 -2.46 -14.89
C LYS A 76 -16.36 -2.92 -13.44
N ALA A 77 -15.28 -2.52 -12.79
CA ALA A 77 -15.04 -2.83 -11.38
C ALA A 77 -16.07 -2.13 -10.47
N ASP A 78 -16.39 -0.87 -10.75
CA ASP A 78 -17.42 -0.11 -10.06
C ASP A 78 -18.83 -0.68 -10.28
N PHE A 79 -19.13 -1.15 -11.50
CA PHE A 79 -20.37 -1.87 -11.79
C PHE A 79 -20.46 -3.18 -10.99
N THR A 80 -19.39 -3.96 -10.93
CA THR A 80 -19.32 -5.17 -10.10
C THR A 80 -19.55 -4.83 -8.63
N LYS A 81 -18.90 -3.77 -8.13
CA LYS A 81 -19.09 -3.26 -6.77
C LYS A 81 -20.56 -2.92 -6.52
N LYS A 82 -21.14 -2.08 -7.35
CA LYS A 82 -22.56 -1.67 -7.23
C LYS A 82 -23.49 -2.86 -7.26
N THR A 83 -23.26 -3.81 -8.17
CA THR A 83 -24.09 -5.03 -8.30
C THR A 83 -24.02 -5.87 -7.02
N LEU A 84 -22.82 -6.09 -6.48
CA LEU A 84 -22.61 -6.82 -5.22
C LEU A 84 -23.28 -6.12 -4.05
N PHE A 85 -23.06 -4.80 -3.90
CA PHE A 85 -23.66 -4.03 -2.79
C PHE A 85 -25.18 -3.95 -2.90
N THR A 86 -25.73 -3.70 -4.10
CA THR A 86 -27.19 -3.71 -4.32
C THR A 86 -27.78 -5.08 -3.97
N TYR A 87 -27.10 -6.17 -4.38
CA TYR A 87 -27.55 -7.51 -4.03
C TYR A 87 -27.54 -7.73 -2.52
N ILE A 88 -26.47 -7.32 -1.83
CA ILE A 88 -26.33 -7.46 -0.37
C ILE A 88 -27.39 -6.63 0.32
N ASP A 89 -27.54 -5.36 -0.01
CA ASP A 89 -28.49 -4.41 0.61
C ASP A 89 -29.96 -4.88 0.37
N ASP A 90 -30.30 -5.28 -0.84
CA ASP A 90 -31.65 -5.70 -1.21
C ASP A 90 -32.07 -7.04 -0.57
N ASN A 91 -31.14 -7.90 -0.26
CA ASN A 91 -31.43 -9.25 0.23
C ASN A 91 -31.12 -9.43 1.73
N LEU A 92 -30.19 -8.66 2.31
CA LEU A 92 -29.80 -8.79 3.71
C LEU A 92 -30.99 -8.59 4.66
N ASP A 93 -31.80 -7.56 4.40
CA ASP A 93 -32.98 -7.26 5.23
C ASP A 93 -34.13 -8.26 5.02
N LYS A 94 -34.16 -8.96 3.87
CA LYS A 94 -35.17 -9.96 3.52
C LYS A 94 -34.89 -11.33 4.11
N LEU A 95 -33.66 -11.58 4.59
CA LEU A 95 -33.25 -12.89 5.10
C LEU A 95 -34.04 -13.35 6.32
N ASN A 96 -34.69 -12.42 7.02
CA ASN A 96 -35.46 -12.71 8.24
C ASN A 96 -34.69 -13.65 9.21
N ILE A 97 -33.41 -13.30 9.46
CA ILE A 97 -32.50 -14.02 10.35
C ILE A 97 -32.29 -13.22 11.62
N ASN A 98 -31.95 -13.88 12.72
CA ASN A 98 -31.61 -13.22 13.96
C ASN A 98 -30.25 -12.50 13.86
N ASN A 99 -30.02 -11.53 14.74
CA ASN A 99 -28.79 -10.72 14.72
C ASN A 99 -27.53 -11.57 14.93
N GLU A 100 -27.60 -12.62 15.73
CA GLU A 100 -26.48 -13.51 16.01
C GLU A 100 -26.01 -14.24 14.73
N LEU A 101 -26.93 -14.79 13.95
CA LEU A 101 -26.60 -15.42 12.67
C LEU A 101 -26.12 -14.40 11.62
N LYS A 102 -26.66 -13.18 11.68
CA LYS A 102 -26.21 -12.08 10.82
C LYS A 102 -24.77 -11.71 11.10
N GLU A 103 -24.43 -11.46 12.36
CA GLU A 103 -23.06 -11.18 12.80
C GLU A 103 -22.11 -12.33 12.48
N LYS A 104 -22.52 -13.57 12.72
CA LYS A 104 -21.68 -14.74 12.51
C LYS A 104 -21.34 -15.01 11.06
N TYR A 105 -22.29 -14.84 10.12
CA TYR A 105 -22.15 -15.26 8.74
C TYR A 105 -22.01 -14.13 7.71
N LEU A 106 -22.47 -12.93 8.04
CA LEU A 106 -22.60 -11.82 7.08
C LEU A 106 -21.81 -10.57 7.46
N ASP A 107 -21.34 -10.50 8.73
CA ASP A 107 -20.42 -9.45 9.14
C ASP A 107 -19.15 -9.49 8.29
N ASP A 108 -18.50 -8.36 8.15
CA ASP A 108 -17.26 -8.18 7.40
C ASP A 108 -17.37 -8.36 5.86
N LEU A 109 -18.47 -8.90 5.30
CA LEU A 109 -18.58 -9.08 3.85
C LEU A 109 -18.52 -7.73 3.12
N GLN A 110 -19.35 -6.78 3.54
CA GLN A 110 -19.36 -5.44 2.94
C GLN A 110 -18.06 -4.71 3.18
N GLU A 111 -17.52 -4.78 4.39
CA GLU A 111 -16.24 -4.15 4.72
C GLU A 111 -15.10 -4.75 3.91
N GLY A 112 -15.00 -6.08 3.84
CA GLY A 112 -14.00 -6.78 3.06
C GLY A 112 -14.10 -6.48 1.55
N LEU A 113 -15.31 -6.39 1.00
CA LEU A 113 -15.52 -5.96 -0.39
C LEU A 113 -15.11 -4.49 -0.58
N ASN A 114 -15.44 -3.59 0.34
CA ASN A 114 -15.02 -2.20 0.30
C ASN A 114 -13.51 -2.07 0.31
N GLN A 115 -12.81 -2.85 1.12
CA GLN A 115 -11.36 -2.85 1.19
C GLN A 115 -10.68 -3.39 -0.07
N ASN A 116 -11.33 -4.33 -0.79
CA ASN A 116 -10.79 -4.93 -2.01
C ASN A 116 -11.19 -4.18 -3.29
N LEU A 117 -12.34 -3.49 -3.31
CA LEU A 117 -12.83 -2.72 -4.46
C LEU A 117 -12.54 -1.23 -4.27
N ILE A 118 -11.27 -0.89 -4.17
CA ILE A 118 -10.79 0.50 -4.07
C ILE A 118 -10.16 0.90 -5.39
N LYS A 119 -10.46 2.12 -5.85
CA LYS A 119 -9.81 2.70 -7.02
C LYS A 119 -8.30 2.69 -6.87
N PRO A 120 -7.52 2.28 -7.91
CA PRO A 120 -6.06 2.28 -7.85
C PRO A 120 -5.50 3.64 -7.48
N LYS A 121 -4.42 3.67 -6.71
CA LYS A 121 -3.75 4.90 -6.26
C LYS A 121 -2.38 5.04 -6.89
N ILE A 122 -2.14 6.19 -7.52
CA ILE A 122 -0.84 6.57 -8.06
C ILE A 122 -0.19 7.55 -7.10
N SER A 123 0.95 7.19 -6.53
CA SER A 123 1.74 8.10 -5.69
C SER A 123 2.89 8.72 -6.47
N PHE A 124 2.99 10.05 -6.41
CA PHE A 124 4.09 10.83 -6.96
C PHE A 124 5.06 11.19 -5.85
N VAL A 125 6.29 10.69 -5.98
CA VAL A 125 7.33 10.84 -4.98
C VAL A 125 8.60 11.41 -5.61
N GLY A 126 9.34 12.18 -4.87
CA GLY A 126 10.62 12.75 -5.31
C GLY A 126 10.99 13.94 -4.45
N ARG A 127 12.23 14.39 -4.56
CA ARG A 127 12.74 15.55 -3.83
C ARG A 127 11.95 16.82 -4.21
N SER A 128 12.13 17.87 -3.42
CA SER A 128 11.63 19.21 -3.81
C SER A 128 12.18 19.58 -5.18
N ASP A 129 11.39 20.33 -5.95
CA ASP A 129 11.73 20.88 -7.28
C ASP A 129 12.01 19.83 -8.38
N THR A 130 11.62 18.57 -8.19
CA THR A 130 11.71 17.54 -9.23
C THR A 130 10.59 17.63 -10.28
N GLY A 131 9.65 18.57 -10.16
CA GLY A 131 8.56 18.76 -11.12
C GLY A 131 7.35 17.86 -10.91
N LYS A 132 7.13 17.31 -9.69
CA LYS A 132 5.96 16.48 -9.35
C LYS A 132 4.63 17.17 -9.74
N SER A 133 4.37 18.35 -9.19
CA SER A 133 3.12 19.08 -9.47
C SER A 133 2.95 19.45 -10.95
N THR A 134 4.06 19.68 -11.66
CA THR A 134 4.02 19.92 -13.11
C THR A 134 3.56 18.67 -13.85
N LEU A 135 4.11 17.49 -13.50
CA LEU A 135 3.70 16.23 -14.09
C LEU A 135 2.25 15.89 -13.73
N ILE A 136 1.86 16.06 -12.47
CA ILE A 136 0.47 15.84 -12.02
C ILE A 136 -0.50 16.74 -12.82
N ASN A 137 -0.22 18.04 -12.93
CA ASN A 137 -1.04 18.97 -13.73
C ASN A 137 -1.14 18.55 -15.20
N SER A 138 -0.05 18.07 -15.77
CA SER A 138 -0.05 17.54 -17.13
C SER A 138 -0.98 16.32 -17.28
N LEU A 139 -1.02 15.44 -16.29
CA LEU A 139 -1.91 14.27 -16.26
C LEU A 139 -3.38 14.63 -15.99
N LEU A 140 -3.63 15.67 -15.19
CA LEU A 140 -4.98 16.17 -14.92
C LEU A 140 -5.57 16.93 -16.11
N GLY A 141 -4.71 17.45 -16.98
CA GLY A 141 -5.14 18.26 -18.12
C GLY A 141 -5.44 19.72 -17.81
N GLU A 142 -5.26 20.13 -16.57
CA GLU A 142 -5.48 21.51 -16.10
C GLU A 142 -4.44 21.90 -15.06
N ASN A 143 -4.18 23.21 -14.91
CA ASN A 143 -3.32 23.74 -13.84
C ASN A 143 -4.07 23.75 -12.50
N MET A 144 -4.49 22.59 -12.04
CA MET A 144 -5.26 22.44 -10.79
C MET A 144 -4.37 22.49 -9.56
N MET A 145 -3.13 21.99 -9.68
CA MET A 145 -2.15 22.12 -8.60
C MET A 145 -1.40 23.43 -8.81
N PRO A 146 -1.28 24.29 -7.77
CA PRO A 146 -0.58 25.56 -7.91
C PRO A 146 0.84 25.37 -8.45
N ALA A 147 1.15 25.96 -9.63
CA ALA A 147 2.46 25.86 -10.27
C ALA A 147 3.57 26.60 -9.48
N SER A 148 3.17 27.58 -8.68
CA SER A 148 4.00 28.25 -7.69
C SER A 148 4.13 27.48 -6.37
N TRP A 149 3.82 26.21 -6.37
CA TRP A 149 4.01 25.28 -5.28
C TRP A 149 5.51 25.06 -5.05
N THR A 150 6.19 26.12 -4.73
CA THR A 150 7.60 26.13 -4.36
C THR A 150 7.76 25.90 -2.88
N PRO A 151 8.87 25.36 -2.54
CA PRO A 151 9.14 24.00 -2.23
C PRO A 151 8.55 23.69 -0.89
N THR A 152 7.49 22.98 -0.80
CA THR A 152 7.08 22.34 0.44
C THR A 152 5.59 22.10 0.55
N THR A 153 5.09 21.16 -0.21
CA THR A 153 3.90 20.43 0.21
C THR A 153 4.23 19.83 1.57
N SER A 154 3.60 20.30 2.63
CA SER A 154 3.81 19.77 3.99
C SER A 154 2.77 18.75 4.38
N ILE A 155 1.80 18.46 3.50
CA ILE A 155 0.70 17.51 3.70
C ILE A 155 0.52 16.62 2.48
N ALA A 156 0.01 15.40 2.66
CA ALA A 156 -0.37 14.54 1.55
C ALA A 156 -1.66 15.04 0.90
N VAL A 157 -1.68 15.17 -0.44
CA VAL A 157 -2.86 15.62 -1.19
C VAL A 157 -3.42 14.48 -2.02
N TYR A 158 -4.65 14.09 -1.73
CA TYR A 158 -5.40 13.05 -2.45
C TYR A 158 -6.30 13.70 -3.49
N LEU A 159 -6.05 13.41 -4.76
CA LEU A 159 -6.85 13.89 -5.89
C LEU A 159 -7.81 12.78 -6.31
N LYS A 160 -9.11 13.08 -6.25
CA LYS A 160 -10.21 12.16 -6.57
C LYS A 160 -11.12 12.77 -7.63
N HIS A 161 -11.79 11.92 -8.40
CA HIS A 161 -12.77 12.41 -9.36
C HIS A 161 -13.99 13.03 -8.65
N SER A 162 -14.59 14.05 -9.24
CA SER A 162 -15.80 14.72 -8.71
C SER A 162 -16.95 13.74 -8.45
N ASN A 163 -17.06 12.66 -9.23
CA ASN A 163 -18.08 11.62 -9.06
C ASN A 163 -17.89 10.78 -7.80
N ASP A 164 -16.68 10.76 -7.24
CA ASP A 164 -16.37 10.01 -6.01
C ASP A 164 -16.66 10.81 -4.73
N ARG A 165 -17.16 12.03 -4.89
CA ARG A 165 -17.50 12.90 -3.76
C ARG A 165 -18.67 12.33 -2.98
N PRO A 166 -18.53 12.15 -1.64
CA PRO A 166 -19.65 11.79 -0.79
C PRO A 166 -20.83 12.77 -0.94
N SER A 167 -22.05 12.24 -0.94
CA SER A 167 -23.27 13.04 -1.19
C SER A 167 -23.55 14.13 -0.14
N PHE A 168 -22.97 14.01 1.06
CA PHE A 168 -23.16 14.96 2.15
C PHE A 168 -22.20 16.15 2.12
N ILE A 169 -21.24 16.22 1.18
CA ILE A 169 -20.29 17.31 1.02
C ILE A 169 -20.39 17.98 -0.35
N LYS A 170 -19.99 19.26 -0.46
CA LYS A 170 -20.18 20.06 -1.69
C LYS A 170 -18.91 20.78 -2.16
N ASN A 171 -17.98 21.11 -1.26
CA ASN A 171 -16.78 21.88 -1.60
C ASN A 171 -15.77 21.04 -2.41
N THR A 172 -14.82 21.71 -3.02
CA THR A 172 -13.77 21.07 -3.84
C THR A 172 -12.63 20.54 -3.00
N VAL A 173 -12.28 21.25 -1.93
CA VAL A 173 -11.11 20.94 -1.08
C VAL A 173 -11.53 20.76 0.37
N TYR A 174 -10.97 19.74 1.00
CA TYR A 174 -11.14 19.42 2.42
C TYR A 174 -9.78 19.15 3.05
N ILE A 175 -9.53 19.75 4.21
CA ILE A 175 -8.31 19.57 5.00
C ILE A 175 -8.63 18.74 6.23
N PHE A 176 -7.78 17.75 6.54
CA PHE A 176 -7.95 16.83 7.65
C PHE A 176 -6.78 16.88 8.63
N SER A 177 -7.07 16.62 9.89
CA SER A 177 -6.06 16.49 10.94
C SER A 177 -5.17 15.26 10.69
N SER A 178 -3.92 15.34 11.10
CA SER A 178 -3.01 14.19 11.09
C SER A 178 -3.33 13.18 12.18
N THR A 179 -3.82 13.65 13.34
CA THR A 179 -4.18 12.82 14.50
C THR A 179 -5.37 13.40 15.23
N LEU A 180 -6.21 12.54 15.84
CA LEU A 180 -7.18 12.89 16.86
C LEU A 180 -6.59 12.51 18.23
N ASP A 181 -6.59 13.44 19.16
CA ASP A 181 -6.08 13.27 20.53
C ASP A 181 -4.67 12.62 20.64
N GLY A 182 -3.88 12.74 19.56
CA GLY A 182 -2.50 12.26 19.51
C GLY A 182 -2.35 10.73 19.42
N LYS A 183 -3.41 9.98 19.23
CA LYS A 183 -3.40 8.50 19.20
C LYS A 183 -3.86 7.92 17.86
N ASP A 184 -4.99 8.41 17.33
CA ASP A 184 -5.54 7.88 16.11
C ASP A 184 -4.87 8.53 14.90
N ILE A 185 -4.75 7.78 13.80
CA ILE A 185 -4.21 8.22 12.52
C ILE A 185 -5.36 8.31 11.51
N TRP A 186 -5.40 9.43 10.78
CA TRP A 186 -6.41 9.63 9.75
C TRP A 186 -6.34 8.57 8.63
N ASN A 187 -7.53 8.06 8.26
CA ASN A 187 -7.67 7.05 7.21
C ASN A 187 -8.55 7.57 6.07
N GLU A 188 -7.94 7.84 4.92
CA GLU A 188 -8.62 8.36 3.72
C GLU A 188 -9.76 7.44 3.22
N ARG A 189 -9.72 6.13 3.49
CA ARG A 189 -10.75 5.18 3.06
C ARG A 189 -12.10 5.39 3.75
N ARG A 190 -12.10 6.03 4.92
CA ARG A 190 -13.29 6.27 5.75
C ARG A 190 -13.99 7.61 5.48
N ILE A 191 -13.64 8.30 4.41
CA ILE A 191 -14.25 9.61 4.05
C ILE A 191 -15.74 9.53 3.71
N TYR A 192 -16.25 8.35 3.42
CA TYR A 192 -17.66 8.10 3.14
C TYR A 192 -18.51 7.94 4.40
N GLU A 193 -17.88 7.81 5.57
CA GLU A 193 -18.52 7.78 6.89
C GLU A 193 -18.66 9.23 7.38
N LYS A 194 -19.88 9.74 7.39
CA LYS A 194 -20.14 11.15 7.71
C LYS A 194 -19.61 11.59 9.08
N GLU A 195 -19.80 10.77 10.10
CA GLU A 195 -19.35 11.07 11.47
C GLU A 195 -17.82 11.12 11.55
N TYR A 196 -17.14 10.16 10.91
CA TYR A 196 -15.68 10.14 10.80
C TYR A 196 -15.16 11.36 10.05
N PHE A 197 -15.77 11.67 8.90
CA PHE A 197 -15.39 12.80 8.07
C PHE A 197 -15.45 14.13 8.84
N GLU A 198 -16.58 14.40 9.54
CA GLU A 198 -16.76 15.62 10.31
C GLU A 198 -15.84 15.71 11.52
N ALA A 199 -15.53 14.58 12.17
CA ALA A 199 -14.62 14.54 13.32
C ALA A 199 -13.18 14.90 12.94
N TRP A 200 -12.74 14.56 11.72
CA TRP A 200 -11.37 14.78 11.27
C TRP A 200 -11.16 16.04 10.44
N LYS A 201 -12.23 16.61 9.90
CA LYS A 201 -12.20 17.81 9.07
C LYS A 201 -11.76 19.05 9.86
N ILE A 202 -10.74 19.75 9.35
CA ILE A 202 -10.27 21.04 9.89
C ILE A 202 -10.88 22.21 9.10
N ALA A 203 -10.87 22.11 7.76
CA ALA A 203 -11.31 23.18 6.90
C ALA A 203 -11.89 22.62 5.58
N GLU A 204 -12.71 23.46 4.93
CA GLU A 204 -13.28 23.15 3.62
C GLU A 204 -13.40 24.41 2.77
N GLY A 205 -13.28 24.28 1.44
CA GLY A 205 -13.35 25.41 0.52
C GLY A 205 -13.00 25.03 -0.92
N ASP A 206 -12.40 25.97 -1.61
CA ASP A 206 -11.91 25.83 -2.99
C ASP A 206 -10.39 25.57 -3.02
N ILE A 207 -9.80 25.61 -4.22
CA ILE A 207 -8.40 25.29 -4.46
C ILE A 207 -7.43 26.22 -3.71
N ASP A 208 -7.83 27.47 -3.42
CA ASP A 208 -6.99 28.44 -2.70
C ASP A 208 -6.72 28.01 -1.26
N LEU A 209 -7.58 27.14 -0.72
CA LEU A 209 -7.38 26.55 0.61
C LEU A 209 -6.10 25.71 0.68
N LEU A 210 -5.71 25.05 -0.41
CA LEU A 210 -4.45 24.32 -0.48
C LEU A 210 -3.23 25.24 -0.31
N LEU A 211 -3.28 26.46 -0.82
CA LEU A 211 -2.19 27.44 -0.64
C LEU A 211 -2.01 27.82 0.83
N GLN A 212 -3.11 27.86 1.58
CA GLN A 212 -3.10 28.26 2.98
C GLN A 212 -2.56 27.15 3.91
N TYR A 213 -2.94 25.89 3.65
CA TYR A 213 -2.60 24.73 4.49
C TYR A 213 -1.47 23.85 3.94
N GLY A 214 -1.32 23.81 2.64
CA GLY A 214 -0.40 22.90 1.94
C GLY A 214 0.99 23.46 1.67
N THR A 215 1.24 24.77 1.92
CA THR A 215 2.54 25.39 1.67
C THR A 215 3.13 25.97 2.95
N ARG A 216 4.46 25.89 3.10
CA ARG A 216 5.17 26.51 4.26
C ARG A 216 5.00 28.03 4.35
N GLN A 217 4.58 28.67 3.29
CA GLN A 217 4.32 30.13 3.24
C GLN A 217 2.84 30.46 3.53
N GLY A 218 1.95 29.48 3.51
CA GLY A 218 0.57 29.65 3.90
C GLY A 218 0.45 29.80 5.40
N GLY A 219 -0.04 30.91 5.89
CA GLY A 219 -0.03 31.32 7.31
C GLY A 219 -0.75 30.36 8.30
N LYS A 220 -1.33 29.25 7.84
CA LYS A 220 -2.06 28.24 8.64
C LYS A 220 -1.36 26.89 8.78
N GLN A 221 -0.11 26.77 8.39
CA GLN A 221 0.67 25.55 8.46
C GLN A 221 0.82 24.98 9.89
N LEU A 222 0.72 25.81 10.92
CA LEU A 222 0.84 25.41 12.33
C LEU A 222 -0.41 24.71 12.89
N GLU A 223 -1.51 24.72 12.16
CA GLU A 223 -2.68 23.93 12.51
C GLU A 223 -2.41 22.48 12.09
N LYS A 224 -2.65 21.52 12.94
CA LYS A 224 -2.36 20.06 12.84
C LYS A 224 -2.84 19.37 11.55
N ALA A 225 -2.76 20.05 10.40
CA ALA A 225 -3.15 19.50 9.10
C ALA A 225 -2.17 18.42 8.67
N GLY A 226 -2.68 17.23 8.34
CA GLY A 226 -1.89 16.09 7.87
C GLY A 226 -2.16 15.72 6.42
N SER A 227 -3.35 16.04 5.92
CA SER A 227 -3.75 15.68 4.55
C SER A 227 -4.83 16.60 4.00
N ALA A 228 -4.95 16.59 2.68
CA ALA A 228 -6.04 17.23 1.95
C ALA A 228 -6.67 16.24 0.96
N ILE A 229 -7.97 16.39 0.72
CA ILE A 229 -8.67 15.75 -0.41
C ILE A 229 -9.17 16.82 -1.34
N VAL A 230 -8.96 16.61 -2.64
CA VAL A 230 -9.38 17.50 -3.71
C VAL A 230 -10.22 16.71 -4.71
N PHE A 231 -11.43 17.17 -4.98
CA PHE A 231 -12.33 16.57 -5.97
C PHE A 231 -12.26 17.37 -7.27
N ILE A 232 -11.77 16.72 -8.34
CA ILE A 232 -11.49 17.33 -9.65
C ILE A 232 -12.22 16.55 -10.73
N ASP A 233 -12.74 17.26 -11.73
CA ASP A 233 -13.33 16.63 -12.92
C ASP A 233 -12.23 16.45 -13.99
N ALA A 234 -11.31 15.50 -13.73
CA ALA A 234 -10.23 15.14 -14.63
C ALA A 234 -10.36 13.70 -15.09
N PRO A 235 -10.27 13.43 -16.42
CA PRO A 235 -10.53 12.11 -16.99
C PRO A 235 -9.65 10.97 -16.40
N ILE A 236 -8.39 11.21 -16.08
CA ILE A 236 -7.51 10.19 -15.47
C ILE A 236 -8.06 9.71 -14.12
N LEU A 237 -8.70 10.61 -13.37
CA LEU A 237 -9.27 10.31 -12.06
C LEU A 237 -10.52 9.43 -12.13
N LEU A 238 -11.08 9.17 -13.32
CA LEU A 238 -12.11 8.15 -13.51
C LEU A 238 -11.57 6.74 -13.23
N ASN A 239 -10.29 6.49 -13.53
CA ASN A 239 -9.67 5.17 -13.44
C ASN A 239 -8.74 4.98 -12.24
N CYS A 240 -8.23 6.05 -11.65
CA CYS A 240 -7.32 6.01 -10.50
C CYS A 240 -7.43 7.28 -9.66
N ASP A 241 -7.02 7.19 -8.39
CA ASP A 241 -6.75 8.34 -7.54
C ASP A 241 -5.28 8.72 -7.65
N ILE A 242 -4.97 10.01 -7.49
CA ILE A 242 -3.58 10.49 -7.47
C ILE A 242 -3.24 11.00 -6.07
N ILE A 243 -2.05 10.67 -5.59
CA ILE A 243 -1.52 11.16 -4.31
C ILE A 243 -0.27 11.99 -4.61
N ASP A 244 -0.36 13.30 -4.36
CA ASP A 244 0.81 14.17 -4.34
C ASP A 244 1.41 14.19 -2.94
N LEU A 245 2.65 13.73 -2.83
CA LEU A 245 3.35 13.62 -1.57
C LEU A 245 4.34 14.77 -1.37
N PRO A 246 4.54 15.21 -0.11
CA PRO A 246 5.60 16.15 0.22
C PRO A 246 6.95 15.74 -0.39
N GLY A 247 7.75 16.70 -0.81
CA GLY A 247 9.13 16.42 -1.21
C GLY A 247 9.93 15.96 0.01
N PHE A 248 10.62 14.83 -0.12
CA PHE A 248 11.51 14.33 0.92
C PHE A 248 12.91 15.01 0.87
N GLY A 249 13.73 14.75 1.89
CA GLY A 249 15.08 15.34 2.03
C GLY A 249 15.04 16.79 2.47
N THR A 250 14.00 17.18 3.19
CA THR A 250 13.91 18.46 3.90
C THR A 250 14.55 18.33 5.30
N GLU A 251 14.81 19.44 5.97
CA GLU A 251 15.40 19.42 7.32
C GLU A 251 14.45 18.87 8.41
N GLN A 252 13.20 18.53 8.05
CA GLN A 252 12.18 18.03 8.99
C GLN A 252 11.96 16.53 8.79
N GLU A 253 12.37 15.72 9.76
CA GLU A 253 12.16 14.26 9.81
C GLU A 253 10.67 13.86 9.72
N SER A 254 9.74 14.73 10.18
CA SER A 254 8.30 14.49 10.13
C SER A 254 7.77 14.36 8.70
N ASP A 255 8.26 15.16 7.76
CA ASP A 255 7.80 15.15 6.37
C ASP A 255 8.22 13.85 5.68
N ASP A 256 9.41 13.35 5.97
CA ASP A 256 9.92 12.09 5.42
C ASP A 256 9.10 10.89 5.89
N ILE A 257 8.67 10.88 7.15
CA ILE A 257 7.83 9.81 7.73
C ILE A 257 6.43 9.83 7.12
N ILE A 258 5.81 11.01 6.99
CA ILE A 258 4.48 11.16 6.38
C ILE A 258 4.53 10.70 4.92
N THR A 259 5.51 11.18 4.16
CA THR A 259 5.71 10.83 2.76
C THR A 259 5.88 9.33 2.58
N PHE A 260 6.70 8.70 3.42
CA PHE A 260 6.94 7.26 3.33
C PHE A 260 5.70 6.44 3.69
N ASN A 261 5.03 6.74 4.80
CA ASN A 261 3.84 6.00 5.23
C ASN A 261 2.67 6.13 4.25
N THR A 262 2.54 7.28 3.60
CA THR A 262 1.50 7.49 2.60
C THR A 262 1.87 6.84 1.26
N ALA A 263 3.15 6.84 0.87
CA ALA A 263 3.62 6.15 -0.33
C ALA A 263 3.34 4.63 -0.29
N LYS A 264 3.34 4.02 0.89
CA LYS A 264 2.97 2.60 1.08
C LYS A 264 1.52 2.26 0.68
N GLN A 265 0.66 3.25 0.58
CA GLN A 265 -0.73 3.06 0.16
C GLN A 265 -0.90 3.05 -1.36
N ALA A 266 0.18 3.26 -2.12
CA ALA A 266 0.16 3.31 -3.56
C ALA A 266 0.08 1.92 -4.21
N ASP A 267 -0.74 1.81 -5.24
CA ASP A 267 -0.71 0.67 -6.16
C ASP A 267 0.32 0.89 -7.27
N ILE A 268 0.57 2.16 -7.64
CA ILE A 268 1.53 2.59 -8.64
C ILE A 268 2.43 3.66 -8.02
N LEU A 269 3.74 3.48 -8.12
CA LEU A 269 4.74 4.43 -7.65
C LEU A 269 5.40 5.13 -8.84
N ILE A 270 5.30 6.45 -8.91
CA ILE A 270 6.02 7.30 -9.85
C ILE A 270 7.06 8.10 -9.06
N TYR A 271 8.32 7.72 -9.24
CA TYR A 271 9.44 8.34 -8.55
C TYR A 271 10.14 9.34 -9.48
N LEU A 272 10.20 10.61 -9.09
CA LEU A 272 10.85 11.66 -9.88
C LEU A 272 12.23 12.01 -9.33
N SER A 273 13.23 11.96 -10.19
CA SER A 273 14.58 12.49 -9.94
C SER A 273 14.98 13.39 -11.11
N GLN A 274 15.59 14.54 -10.83
CA GLN A 274 16.00 15.47 -11.90
C GLN A 274 17.05 14.84 -12.81
N ALA A 275 16.89 14.92 -14.14
CA ALA A 275 17.82 14.36 -15.11
C ALA A 275 19.26 14.90 -14.94
N SER A 276 19.43 16.18 -14.59
CA SER A 276 20.73 16.81 -14.35
C SER A 276 21.48 16.31 -13.11
N GLY A 277 20.84 15.52 -12.26
CA GLY A 277 21.45 14.91 -11.07
C GLY A 277 20.71 13.63 -10.73
N PHE A 278 20.43 12.82 -11.75
CA PHE A 278 19.59 11.65 -11.69
C PHE A 278 20.12 10.59 -10.73
N MET A 279 19.22 10.07 -9.90
CA MET A 279 19.48 8.99 -8.96
C MET A 279 20.68 9.27 -8.03
N ARG A 280 20.64 10.39 -7.32
CA ARG A 280 21.58 10.64 -6.23
C ARG A 280 21.39 9.60 -5.12
N ILE A 281 22.36 9.51 -4.22
CA ILE A 281 22.33 8.45 -3.20
C ILE A 281 21.09 8.54 -2.27
N GLU A 282 20.59 9.73 -2.02
CA GLU A 282 19.38 9.95 -1.25
C GLU A 282 18.16 9.42 -2.00
N ASP A 283 18.08 9.63 -3.34
CA ASP A 283 17.04 9.09 -4.21
C ASP A 283 17.06 7.55 -4.17
N ILE A 284 18.25 6.97 -4.26
CA ILE A 284 18.46 5.52 -4.23
C ILE A 284 18.00 4.93 -2.89
N ASN A 285 18.39 5.53 -1.78
CA ASN A 285 18.02 5.06 -0.46
C ASN A 285 16.52 5.11 -0.22
N TYR A 286 15.86 6.17 -0.67
CA TYR A 286 14.42 6.30 -0.58
C TYR A 286 13.69 5.30 -1.50
N LEU A 287 14.13 5.19 -2.74
CA LEU A 287 13.51 4.31 -3.74
C LEU A 287 13.61 2.82 -3.34
N LYS A 288 14.73 2.38 -2.78
CA LYS A 288 14.89 1.00 -2.28
C LYS A 288 13.78 0.60 -1.33
N GLU A 289 13.50 1.44 -0.35
CA GLU A 289 12.52 1.13 0.68
C GLU A 289 11.08 1.20 0.14
N ASN A 290 10.82 2.12 -0.78
CA ASN A 290 9.51 2.18 -1.43
C ASN A 290 9.23 0.98 -2.34
N ILE A 291 10.22 0.49 -3.10
CA ILE A 291 10.08 -0.72 -3.92
C ILE A 291 9.76 -1.94 -3.06
N ARG A 292 10.35 -2.07 -1.87
CA ARG A 292 10.05 -3.16 -0.94
C ARG A 292 8.60 -3.16 -0.46
N SER A 293 8.02 -1.98 -0.30
CA SER A 293 6.62 -1.82 0.15
C SER A 293 5.60 -1.82 -0.99
N LEU A 294 6.06 -1.67 -2.24
CA LEU A 294 5.19 -1.61 -3.41
C LEU A 294 4.52 -2.97 -3.66
N PRO A 295 3.18 -3.05 -3.82
CA PRO A 295 2.48 -4.30 -4.10
C PRO A 295 3.06 -5.04 -5.31
N ALA A 296 3.25 -6.33 -5.18
CA ALA A 296 3.69 -7.18 -6.29
C ALA A 296 2.46 -7.55 -7.15
N ILE A 297 2.18 -6.74 -8.17
CA ILE A 297 1.04 -6.95 -9.08
C ILE A 297 1.37 -7.94 -10.21
N GLU A 298 2.65 -8.10 -10.53
CA GLU A 298 3.16 -9.05 -11.50
C GLU A 298 3.20 -10.46 -10.92
N LYS A 299 2.58 -11.41 -11.61
CA LYS A 299 2.63 -12.85 -11.31
C LYS A 299 2.82 -13.60 -12.62
N GLU A 300 3.31 -14.87 -12.56
CA GLU A 300 3.67 -15.68 -13.71
C GLU A 300 2.58 -15.74 -14.80
N ASN A 301 1.32 -15.66 -14.43
CA ASN A 301 0.18 -15.80 -15.36
C ASN A 301 -0.56 -14.49 -15.65
N ASN A 302 -0.05 -13.32 -15.24
CA ASN A 302 -0.70 -12.06 -15.55
C ASN A 302 0.00 -11.30 -16.70
N LYS A 303 -0.67 -10.30 -17.24
CA LYS A 303 -0.18 -9.50 -18.36
C LYS A 303 0.83 -8.41 -17.98
N PHE A 304 1.09 -8.23 -16.68
CA PHE A 304 2.00 -7.20 -16.23
C PHE A 304 3.45 -7.62 -16.39
N PRO A 305 4.30 -6.79 -17.00
CA PRO A 305 5.73 -6.99 -16.93
C PRO A 305 6.23 -6.85 -15.48
N LYS A 306 7.42 -7.33 -15.19
CA LYS A 306 8.02 -7.21 -13.86
C LYS A 306 8.14 -5.73 -13.48
N LEU A 307 7.81 -5.42 -12.21
CA LEU A 307 7.82 -4.06 -11.69
C LEU A 307 6.93 -3.08 -12.49
N ALA A 308 5.85 -3.56 -13.11
CA ALA A 308 4.99 -2.75 -13.97
C ALA A 308 4.46 -1.48 -13.29
N ASN A 309 4.21 -1.56 -12.00
CA ASN A 309 3.69 -0.47 -11.18
C ASN A 309 4.75 0.46 -10.60
N LEU A 310 5.98 0.37 -11.09
CA LEU A 310 7.07 1.29 -10.78
C LEU A 310 7.46 2.07 -12.03
N LEU A 311 7.54 3.40 -11.92
CA LEU A 311 8.19 4.25 -12.92
C LEU A 311 9.18 5.18 -12.23
N VAL A 312 10.43 5.17 -12.68
CA VAL A 312 11.50 6.06 -12.21
C VAL A 312 11.77 7.07 -13.30
N VAL A 313 11.39 8.31 -13.06
CA VAL A 313 11.31 9.36 -14.08
C VAL A 313 12.51 10.31 -13.96
N ALA A 314 13.32 10.36 -14.99
CA ALA A 314 14.30 11.42 -15.18
C ALA A 314 13.56 12.69 -15.65
N SER A 315 13.16 13.50 -14.68
CA SER A 315 12.36 14.70 -14.93
C SER A 315 13.23 15.87 -15.41
N GLN A 316 12.58 16.90 -15.99
CA GLN A 316 13.27 18.06 -16.56
C GLN A 316 14.35 17.65 -17.59
N ALA A 317 14.06 16.64 -18.39
CA ALA A 317 15.02 16.04 -19.33
C ALA A 317 15.56 17.04 -20.35
N HIS A 318 14.81 18.11 -20.65
CA HIS A 318 15.28 19.20 -21.54
C HIS A 318 16.54 19.92 -21.04
N ASN A 319 16.85 19.84 -19.73
CA ASN A 319 18.04 20.46 -19.16
C ASN A 319 19.33 19.68 -19.46
N VAL A 320 19.22 18.45 -19.96
CA VAL A 320 20.36 17.64 -20.36
C VAL A 320 20.59 17.78 -21.87
N ASN A 321 21.56 18.59 -22.24
CA ASN A 321 21.94 18.81 -23.63
C ASN A 321 20.73 19.00 -24.56
N TYR A 322 19.78 19.87 -24.17
CA TYR A 322 18.52 20.14 -24.89
C TYR A 322 17.65 18.90 -25.15
N GLY A 323 17.73 17.90 -24.27
CA GLY A 323 16.95 16.66 -24.40
C GLY A 323 17.58 15.64 -25.35
N ASN A 324 18.90 15.68 -25.50
CA ASN A 324 19.63 14.68 -26.31
C ASN A 324 19.36 13.27 -25.78
N ARG A 325 18.87 12.39 -26.66
CA ARG A 325 18.45 11.02 -26.28
C ARG A 325 19.62 10.15 -25.84
N ASP A 326 20.74 10.21 -26.50
CA ASP A 326 21.92 9.36 -26.20
C ASP A 326 22.46 9.71 -24.79
N ASP A 327 22.54 11.01 -24.47
CA ASP A 327 22.97 11.48 -23.15
C ASP A 327 21.95 11.08 -22.06
N LEU A 328 20.66 11.15 -22.38
CA LEU A 328 19.60 10.74 -21.45
C LEU A 328 19.62 9.23 -21.20
N GLU A 329 19.77 8.39 -22.23
CA GLU A 329 19.92 6.93 -22.09
C GLU A 329 21.12 6.60 -21.19
N LEU A 330 22.26 7.25 -21.41
CA LEU A 330 23.45 7.07 -20.58
C LEU A 330 23.18 7.45 -19.10
N ILE A 331 22.40 8.51 -18.85
CA ILE A 331 22.01 8.92 -17.51
C ILE A 331 21.09 7.87 -16.85
N LEU A 332 20.13 7.32 -17.58
CA LEU A 332 19.25 6.27 -17.09
C LEU A 332 20.03 4.99 -16.77
N ASP A 333 20.95 4.59 -17.65
CA ASP A 333 21.81 3.42 -17.45
C ASP A 333 22.68 3.58 -16.20
N ASN A 334 23.40 4.70 -16.09
CA ASN A 334 24.22 5.01 -14.92
C ASN A 334 23.42 5.08 -13.62
N GLY A 335 22.21 5.62 -13.68
CA GLY A 335 21.29 5.66 -12.53
C GLY A 335 20.85 4.28 -12.08
N CYS A 336 20.55 3.39 -13.02
CA CYS A 336 20.20 2.01 -12.76
C CYS A 336 21.39 1.21 -12.23
N GLU A 337 22.58 1.38 -12.79
CA GLU A 337 23.82 0.77 -12.28
C GLU A 337 24.08 1.15 -10.83
N ARG A 338 24.01 2.46 -10.50
CA ARG A 338 24.19 2.94 -9.12
C ARG A 338 23.17 2.34 -8.14
N PHE A 339 21.92 2.22 -8.56
CA PHE A 339 20.91 1.55 -7.75
C PHE A 339 21.33 0.09 -7.50
N ASN A 340 21.69 -0.65 -8.54
CA ASN A 340 22.10 -2.05 -8.44
C ASN A 340 23.34 -2.24 -7.56
N GLU A 341 24.32 -1.34 -7.64
CA GLU A 341 25.50 -1.35 -6.76
C GLU A 341 25.17 -1.05 -5.29
N SER A 342 24.02 -0.40 -5.02
CA SER A 342 23.60 0.05 -3.71
C SER A 342 22.66 -0.90 -2.98
N ILE A 343 22.22 -1.98 -3.62
CA ILE A 343 21.35 -3.01 -3.02
C ILE A 343 22.17 -4.22 -2.58
N SER A 344 21.66 -4.93 -1.57
CA SER A 344 22.24 -6.20 -1.10
C SER A 344 21.92 -7.33 -2.08
N ASP A 345 22.70 -8.40 -2.01
CA ASP A 345 22.57 -9.54 -2.93
C ASP A 345 21.21 -10.28 -2.76
N ASN A 346 20.57 -10.13 -1.59
CA ASN A 346 19.27 -10.70 -1.26
C ASN A 346 18.10 -9.69 -1.32
N TYR A 347 18.32 -8.50 -1.91
CA TYR A 347 17.33 -7.42 -1.96
C TYR A 347 15.97 -7.85 -2.53
N TRP A 348 15.96 -8.66 -3.58
CA TRP A 348 14.77 -9.12 -4.28
C TRP A 348 14.11 -10.37 -3.68
N ASN A 349 14.70 -11.00 -2.66
CA ASN A 349 14.24 -12.30 -2.14
C ASN A 349 12.77 -12.27 -1.69
N SER A 350 12.36 -11.24 -0.95
CA SER A 350 10.97 -11.11 -0.48
C SER A 350 9.98 -10.96 -1.63
N ARG A 351 10.33 -10.17 -2.65
CA ARG A 351 9.47 -10.01 -3.83
C ARG A 351 9.42 -11.28 -4.68
N THR A 352 10.57 -11.95 -4.86
CA THR A 352 10.66 -13.26 -5.51
C THR A 352 9.80 -14.31 -4.81
N ALA A 353 9.80 -14.33 -3.47
CA ALA A 353 8.97 -15.28 -2.71
C ALA A 353 7.46 -15.07 -2.94
N ILE A 354 7.02 -13.85 -3.20
CA ILE A 354 5.60 -13.53 -3.48
C ILE A 354 5.23 -13.85 -4.93
N THR A 355 6.11 -13.47 -5.87
CA THR A 355 5.80 -13.51 -7.31
C THR A 355 6.23 -14.80 -7.99
N MET A 356 7.17 -15.53 -7.37
CA MET A 356 7.89 -16.67 -7.94
C MET A 356 8.72 -16.28 -9.18
N LEU A 357 9.02 -14.98 -9.36
CA LEU A 357 9.80 -14.43 -10.47
C LEU A 357 11.17 -13.97 -9.98
N ASN A 358 12.20 -14.17 -10.79
CA ASN A 358 13.53 -13.61 -10.54
C ASN A 358 13.62 -12.21 -11.14
N TYR A 359 14.27 -11.29 -10.41
CA TYR A 359 14.46 -9.90 -10.81
C TYR A 359 15.92 -9.64 -11.20
N SER A 360 16.10 -8.86 -12.25
CA SER A 360 17.40 -8.45 -12.77
C SER A 360 17.53 -6.94 -12.86
N MET A 361 18.75 -6.46 -13.07
CA MET A 361 18.99 -5.05 -13.36
C MET A 361 18.24 -4.59 -14.62
N GLN A 362 18.11 -5.44 -15.64
CA GLN A 362 17.38 -5.12 -16.86
C GLN A 362 15.88 -4.90 -16.60
N ASP A 363 15.24 -5.73 -15.75
CA ASP A 363 13.84 -5.56 -15.38
C ASP A 363 13.59 -4.20 -14.69
N LEU A 364 14.54 -3.76 -13.87
CA LEU A 364 14.49 -2.43 -13.24
C LEU A 364 14.77 -1.31 -14.26
N ARG A 365 15.77 -1.47 -15.13
CA ARG A 365 16.12 -0.47 -16.16
C ARG A 365 14.95 -0.15 -17.08
N GLU A 366 14.13 -1.13 -17.41
CA GLU A 366 12.91 -0.94 -18.19
C GLU A 366 11.87 -0.05 -17.49
N ARG A 367 12.01 0.22 -16.20
CA ARG A 367 11.14 1.13 -15.44
C ARG A 367 11.68 2.55 -15.39
N PHE A 368 12.89 2.79 -15.87
CA PHE A 368 13.50 4.11 -15.93
C PHE A 368 13.12 4.78 -17.23
N VAL A 369 12.53 5.97 -17.15
CA VAL A 369 11.99 6.71 -18.29
C VAL A 369 12.31 8.20 -18.17
N THR A 370 12.24 8.91 -19.27
CA THR A 370 12.38 10.38 -19.30
C THR A 370 11.03 11.06 -19.28
N TYR A 371 10.99 12.29 -18.78
CA TYR A 371 9.84 13.17 -18.89
C TYR A 371 10.22 14.64 -18.94
N THR A 372 9.64 15.35 -19.87
CA THR A 372 9.57 16.82 -19.89
C THR A 372 8.41 17.28 -20.73
N LYS A 373 7.61 18.23 -20.24
CA LYS A 373 6.49 18.77 -21.01
C LYS A 373 6.93 19.51 -22.28
N ASP A 374 8.19 19.96 -22.32
CA ASP A 374 8.72 20.80 -23.40
C ASP A 374 9.10 20.00 -24.66
N ILE A 375 9.26 18.68 -24.55
CA ILE A 375 9.63 17.78 -25.65
C ILE A 375 8.71 16.55 -25.63
N PRO A 376 7.62 16.53 -26.42
CA PRO A 376 6.62 15.44 -26.38
C PRO A 376 7.20 14.04 -26.62
N ASP A 377 8.26 13.93 -27.44
CA ASP A 377 8.89 12.65 -27.71
C ASP A 377 9.56 12.00 -26.49
N LEU A 378 9.96 12.79 -25.50
CA LEU A 378 10.54 12.30 -24.25
C LEU A 378 9.47 11.89 -23.21
N CYS A 379 8.18 12.11 -23.52
CA CYS A 379 7.08 11.69 -22.68
C CYS A 379 6.48 10.35 -23.10
N LYS A 380 6.65 9.95 -24.35
CA LYS A 380 5.94 8.81 -24.98
C LYS A 380 6.09 7.51 -24.18
N GLU A 381 7.31 7.16 -23.83
CA GLU A 381 7.60 5.91 -23.12
C GLU A 381 6.97 5.89 -21.71
N PHE A 382 7.05 7.02 -21.00
CA PHE A 382 6.36 7.18 -19.71
C PHE A 382 4.85 7.00 -19.86
N GLU A 383 4.25 7.69 -20.84
CA GLU A 383 2.81 7.65 -21.10
C GLU A 383 2.33 6.25 -21.46
N GLU A 384 3.05 5.55 -22.34
CA GLU A 384 2.72 4.18 -22.77
C GLU A 384 2.78 3.18 -21.60
N LYS A 385 3.85 3.23 -20.80
CA LYS A 385 4.01 2.37 -19.63
C LYS A 385 2.95 2.64 -18.56
N LEU A 386 2.67 3.90 -18.27
CA LEU A 386 1.63 4.28 -17.31
C LEU A 386 0.24 3.86 -17.80
N LYS A 387 -0.06 4.05 -19.08
CA LYS A 387 -1.33 3.65 -19.69
C LYS A 387 -1.62 2.17 -19.49
N ILE A 388 -0.66 1.30 -19.76
CA ILE A 388 -0.82 -0.16 -19.59
C ILE A 388 -1.26 -0.49 -18.15
N VAL A 389 -0.63 0.13 -17.16
CA VAL A 389 -0.95 -0.16 -15.75
C VAL A 389 -2.30 0.40 -15.36
N ILE A 390 -2.63 1.63 -15.74
CA ILE A 390 -3.93 2.26 -15.44
C ILE A 390 -5.09 1.48 -16.10
N GLU A 391 -4.88 0.93 -17.29
CA GLU A 391 -5.91 0.16 -18.00
C GLU A 391 -6.14 -1.23 -17.39
N GLU A 392 -5.08 -1.93 -16.98
CA GLU A 392 -5.17 -3.33 -16.52
C GLU A 392 -5.37 -3.48 -15.01
N LEU A 393 -4.90 -2.54 -14.18
CA LEU A 393 -4.97 -2.62 -12.72
C LEU A 393 -6.41 -2.69 -12.17
N PRO A 394 -7.40 -1.94 -12.71
CA PRO A 394 -8.79 -2.09 -12.29
C PRO A 394 -9.36 -3.48 -12.52
N LEU A 395 -8.93 -4.18 -13.57
CA LEU A 395 -9.35 -5.57 -13.83
C LEU A 395 -8.78 -6.53 -12.80
N LEU A 396 -7.52 -6.33 -12.41
CA LEU A 396 -6.90 -7.12 -11.34
C LEU A 396 -7.59 -6.88 -9.99
N ILE A 397 -7.95 -5.64 -9.68
CA ILE A 397 -8.68 -5.28 -8.47
C ILE A 397 -10.05 -5.96 -8.46
N ASN A 398 -10.76 -5.94 -9.60
CA ASN A 398 -12.05 -6.60 -9.75
C ASN A 398 -11.93 -8.12 -9.53
N GLU A 399 -10.91 -8.75 -10.10
CA GLU A 399 -10.66 -10.18 -9.91
C GLU A 399 -10.31 -10.51 -8.44
N ARG A 400 -9.49 -9.69 -7.78
CA ARG A 400 -9.19 -9.84 -6.34
C ARG A 400 -10.47 -9.80 -5.50
N ALA A 401 -11.38 -8.87 -5.79
CA ALA A 401 -12.64 -8.75 -5.07
C ALA A 401 -13.54 -9.97 -5.28
N ARG A 402 -13.60 -10.50 -6.51
CA ARG A 402 -14.34 -11.74 -6.81
C ARG A 402 -13.75 -12.93 -6.06
N VAL A 403 -12.43 -13.07 -6.08
CA VAL A 403 -11.74 -14.15 -5.34
C VAL A 403 -11.97 -14.00 -3.84
N PHE A 404 -11.94 -12.78 -3.31
CA PHE A 404 -12.30 -12.52 -1.92
C PHE A 404 -13.73 -12.97 -1.61
N ALA A 405 -14.71 -12.54 -2.38
CA ALA A 405 -16.12 -12.89 -2.16
C ALA A 405 -16.35 -14.40 -2.26
N LYS A 406 -15.73 -15.05 -3.23
CA LYS A 406 -15.78 -16.51 -3.37
C LYS A 406 -15.19 -17.21 -2.14
N ASN A 407 -13.99 -16.83 -1.73
CA ASN A 407 -13.33 -17.44 -0.57
C ASN A 407 -14.10 -17.18 0.72
N TYR A 408 -14.70 -15.99 0.84
CA TYR A 408 -15.59 -15.65 1.94
C TYR A 408 -16.78 -16.61 2.03
N VAL A 409 -17.46 -16.84 0.92
CA VAL A 409 -18.58 -17.77 0.83
C VAL A 409 -18.13 -19.20 1.10
N ASP A 410 -17.06 -19.66 0.45
CA ASP A 410 -16.57 -21.04 0.57
C ASP A 410 -16.15 -21.37 2.02
N SER A 411 -15.51 -20.42 2.71
CA SER A 411 -15.10 -20.59 4.11
C SER A 411 -16.28 -20.70 5.08
N ARG A 412 -17.34 -19.94 4.83
CA ARG A 412 -18.52 -19.93 5.69
C ARG A 412 -19.51 -21.06 5.37
N LYS A 413 -19.49 -21.54 4.14
CA LYS A 413 -20.34 -22.62 3.67
C LYS A 413 -20.15 -23.90 4.50
N ILE A 414 -18.93 -24.27 4.79
CA ILE A 414 -18.62 -25.46 5.60
C ILE A 414 -19.20 -25.33 7.00
N ASN A 415 -19.03 -24.18 7.65
CA ASN A 415 -19.58 -23.91 8.98
C ASN A 415 -21.12 -23.89 8.95
N LEU A 416 -21.70 -23.29 7.91
CA LEU A 416 -23.14 -23.23 7.69
C LEU A 416 -23.75 -24.63 7.51
N GLU A 417 -23.13 -25.46 6.67
CA GLU A 417 -23.57 -26.87 6.45
C GLU A 417 -23.46 -27.69 7.74
N ASN A 418 -22.38 -27.53 8.49
CA ASN A 418 -22.20 -28.23 9.76
C ASN A 418 -23.27 -27.80 10.79
N GLU A 419 -23.54 -26.49 10.87
CA GLU A 419 -24.55 -25.98 11.80
C GLU A 419 -25.97 -26.40 11.40
N LEU A 420 -26.26 -26.41 10.13
CA LEU A 420 -27.52 -26.90 9.59
C LEU A 420 -27.72 -28.39 9.91
N GLN A 421 -26.69 -29.20 9.70
CA GLN A 421 -26.69 -30.62 10.05
C GLN A 421 -26.89 -30.82 11.55
N LYS A 422 -26.24 -30.00 12.40
CA LYS A 422 -26.42 -30.02 13.85
C LYS A 422 -27.87 -29.82 14.25
N TYR A 423 -28.56 -28.82 13.69
CA TYR A 423 -29.97 -28.58 14.02
C TYR A 423 -30.91 -29.69 13.47
N GLU A 424 -30.64 -30.26 12.31
CA GLU A 424 -31.36 -31.39 11.75
C GLU A 424 -31.16 -32.65 12.62
N ASP A 425 -29.94 -32.90 13.09
CA ASP A 425 -29.61 -34.00 14.01
C ASP A 425 -30.23 -33.82 15.40
N LEU A 426 -30.37 -32.58 15.90
CA LEU A 426 -31.06 -32.29 17.16
C LEU A 426 -32.52 -32.69 17.12
N ILE A 427 -33.17 -32.59 15.98
CA ILE A 427 -34.55 -33.07 15.81
C ILE A 427 -34.62 -34.60 15.89
N THR A 428 -33.61 -35.29 15.34
CA THR A 428 -33.64 -36.75 15.14
C THR A 428 -32.83 -37.53 16.17
N GLN A 429 -31.84 -36.93 16.82
CA GLN A 429 -30.85 -37.61 17.63
C GLN A 429 -30.46 -36.80 18.91
N ARG A 430 -31.43 -36.13 19.56
CA ARG A 430 -31.19 -35.29 20.73
C ARG A 430 -30.34 -35.97 21.82
N ASP A 431 -30.59 -37.25 22.07
CA ASP A 431 -29.90 -37.99 23.14
C ASP A 431 -28.38 -38.08 22.88
N ARG A 432 -27.93 -38.06 21.63
CA ARG A 432 -26.52 -38.01 21.30
C ARG A 432 -25.87 -36.69 21.72
N TYR A 433 -26.58 -35.57 21.58
CA TYR A 433 -26.06 -34.25 22.02
C TYR A 433 -26.04 -34.11 23.54
N VAL A 434 -26.98 -34.74 24.28
CA VAL A 434 -26.92 -34.83 25.75
C VAL A 434 -25.65 -35.60 26.17
N ASP A 435 -25.38 -36.73 25.53
CA ASP A 435 -24.17 -37.50 25.79
C ASP A 435 -22.90 -36.71 25.46
N LEU A 436 -22.90 -35.95 24.33
CA LEU A 436 -21.78 -35.08 23.94
C LEU A 436 -21.49 -34.00 24.99
N ILE A 437 -22.52 -33.31 25.47
CA ILE A 437 -22.39 -32.27 26.52
C ILE A 437 -21.81 -32.86 27.77
N ASN A 438 -22.32 -34.02 28.23
CA ASN A 438 -21.83 -34.70 29.42
C ASN A 438 -20.35 -35.07 29.32
N GLU A 439 -19.88 -35.53 28.13
CA GLU A 439 -18.47 -35.85 27.91
C GLU A 439 -17.60 -34.57 27.84
N ILE A 440 -18.09 -33.47 27.21
CA ILE A 440 -17.43 -32.18 27.23
C ILE A 440 -17.23 -31.71 28.67
N GLU A 441 -18.31 -31.68 29.49
CA GLU A 441 -18.26 -31.22 30.88
C GLU A 441 -17.28 -32.03 31.72
N LYS A 442 -17.28 -33.34 31.58
CA LYS A 442 -16.38 -34.24 32.29
C LYS A 442 -14.91 -33.96 32.03
N ASN A 443 -14.57 -33.56 30.79
CA ASN A 443 -13.22 -33.38 30.37
C ASN A 443 -12.75 -31.90 30.41
N GLU A 444 -13.69 -30.94 30.53
CA GLU A 444 -13.42 -29.52 30.36
C GLU A 444 -12.38 -28.96 31.35
N LEU A 445 -12.43 -29.39 32.60
CA LEU A 445 -11.49 -28.92 33.63
C LEU A 445 -10.05 -29.33 33.27
N LYS A 446 -9.85 -30.57 32.81
CA LYS A 446 -8.54 -31.08 32.37
C LYS A 446 -8.11 -30.36 31.10
N ARG A 447 -9.01 -30.20 30.14
CA ARG A 447 -8.74 -29.50 28.89
C ARG A 447 -8.28 -28.05 29.13
N LYS A 448 -8.99 -27.31 30.01
CA LYS A 448 -8.61 -25.92 30.36
C LYS A 448 -7.25 -25.86 31.03
N GLN A 449 -6.92 -26.82 31.89
CA GLN A 449 -5.60 -26.89 32.54
C GLN A 449 -4.49 -27.20 31.54
N ASP A 450 -4.67 -28.23 30.69
CA ASP A 450 -3.70 -28.62 29.67
C ASP A 450 -3.49 -27.49 28.66
N ASN A 451 -4.58 -26.79 28.25
CA ASN A 451 -4.52 -25.64 27.37
C ASN A 451 -3.78 -24.47 28.02
N SER A 452 -4.03 -24.18 29.29
CA SER A 452 -3.32 -23.11 30.02
C SER A 452 -1.82 -23.37 30.08
N ASN A 453 -1.40 -24.62 30.33
CA ASN A 453 0.02 -24.98 30.32
C ASN A 453 0.66 -24.75 28.94
N LYS A 454 -0.02 -25.15 27.87
CA LYS A 454 0.48 -24.93 26.49
C LYS A 454 0.56 -23.48 26.10
N ILE A 455 -0.41 -22.66 26.52
CA ILE A 455 -0.38 -21.21 26.32
C ILE A 455 0.86 -20.62 26.97
N GLU A 456 1.18 -21.05 28.19
CA GLU A 456 2.36 -20.58 28.90
C GLU A 456 3.67 -21.05 28.24
N GLU A 457 3.71 -22.28 27.72
CA GLU A 457 4.84 -22.77 26.91
C GLU A 457 5.05 -21.91 25.67
N ILE A 458 3.99 -21.51 24.96
CA ILE A 458 4.09 -20.66 23.76
C ILE A 458 4.52 -19.24 24.11
N ARG A 459 4.01 -18.67 25.20
CA ARG A 459 4.46 -17.35 25.68
C ARG A 459 5.96 -17.35 25.96
N ASN A 460 6.44 -18.38 26.64
CA ASN A 460 7.87 -18.55 26.92
C ASN A 460 8.67 -18.72 25.61
N LYS A 461 8.12 -19.43 24.63
CA LYS A 461 8.76 -19.60 23.33
C LYS A 461 8.79 -18.31 22.52
N ILE A 462 7.73 -17.49 22.55
CA ILE A 462 7.72 -16.14 21.93
C ILE A 462 8.82 -15.26 22.57
N LEU A 463 8.95 -15.31 23.88
CA LEU A 463 10.00 -14.59 24.60
C LEU A 463 11.41 -15.10 24.25
N ASP A 464 11.58 -16.41 24.11
CA ASP A 464 12.84 -17.03 23.69
C ASP A 464 13.21 -16.63 22.26
N LEU A 465 12.25 -16.67 21.32
CA LEU A 465 12.44 -16.21 19.94
C LEU A 465 12.79 -14.71 19.87
N LYS A 466 12.18 -13.88 20.72
CA LYS A 466 12.56 -12.47 20.89
C LYS A 466 14.04 -12.33 21.28
N HIS A 467 14.49 -13.05 22.29
CA HIS A 467 15.88 -13.02 22.75
C HIS A 467 16.84 -13.52 21.67
N GLN A 468 16.53 -14.66 21.04
CA GLN A 468 17.33 -15.20 19.95
C GLN A 468 17.45 -14.21 18.78
N THR A 469 16.36 -13.53 18.40
CA THR A 469 16.37 -12.52 17.35
C THR A 469 17.36 -11.40 17.67
N ILE A 470 17.32 -10.89 18.91
CA ILE A 470 18.20 -9.80 19.37
C ILE A 470 19.66 -10.27 19.45
N ASP A 471 19.89 -11.49 19.93
CA ASP A 471 21.24 -12.05 20.08
C ASP A 471 21.86 -12.32 18.70
N GLU A 472 21.13 -12.95 17.77
CA GLU A 472 21.62 -13.19 16.40
C GLU A 472 21.91 -11.87 15.67
N PHE A 473 21.05 -10.86 15.82
CA PHE A 473 21.30 -9.52 15.27
C PHE A 473 22.54 -8.88 15.91
N SER A 474 22.67 -8.96 17.22
CA SER A 474 23.80 -8.38 17.96
C SER A 474 25.13 -9.06 17.58
N ASP A 475 25.13 -10.38 17.44
CA ASP A 475 26.27 -11.16 16.96
C ASP A 475 26.64 -10.78 15.51
N TYR A 476 25.67 -10.67 14.64
CA TYR A 476 25.88 -10.19 13.27
C TYR A 476 26.49 -8.79 13.24
N CYS A 477 25.93 -7.84 13.99
CA CYS A 477 26.46 -6.47 14.06
C CYS A 477 27.89 -6.42 14.61
N SER A 478 28.18 -7.18 15.67
CA SER A 478 29.50 -7.21 16.30
C SER A 478 30.60 -7.73 15.36
N LYS A 479 30.25 -8.65 14.45
CA LYS A 479 31.16 -9.21 13.44
C LYS A 479 31.28 -8.33 12.19
N THR A 480 30.20 -7.64 11.83
CA THR A 480 30.08 -6.94 10.56
C THR A 480 30.48 -5.47 10.68
N ILE A 481 30.11 -4.80 11.80
CA ILE A 481 30.33 -3.37 12.02
C ILE A 481 31.66 -3.16 12.78
N THR A 482 32.74 -3.63 12.19
CA THR A 482 34.10 -3.41 12.68
C THR A 482 34.97 -2.77 11.61
N VAL A 483 35.99 -2.02 12.02
CA VAL A 483 36.91 -1.37 11.07
C VAL A 483 37.57 -2.41 10.16
N GLU A 484 37.97 -3.54 10.73
CA GLU A 484 38.65 -4.62 10.01
C GLU A 484 37.73 -5.25 8.98
N SER A 485 36.49 -5.58 9.37
CA SER A 485 35.48 -6.17 8.47
C SER A 485 35.13 -5.25 7.33
N ILE A 486 34.89 -3.96 7.61
CA ILE A 486 34.52 -2.97 6.58
C ILE A 486 35.70 -2.74 5.62
N VAL A 487 36.95 -2.62 6.10
CA VAL A 487 38.14 -2.50 5.25
C VAL A 487 38.28 -3.73 4.34
N LYS A 488 38.06 -4.92 4.89
CA LYS A 488 38.06 -6.16 4.09
C LYS A 488 36.99 -6.12 2.98
N MET A 489 35.75 -5.74 3.32
CA MET A 489 34.67 -5.63 2.34
C MET A 489 35.00 -4.63 1.22
N LEU A 490 35.56 -3.45 1.57
CA LEU A 490 35.95 -2.45 0.59
C LEU A 490 36.98 -2.98 -0.42
N LYS A 491 37.96 -3.77 0.07
CA LYS A 491 39.00 -4.37 -0.75
C LYS A 491 38.48 -5.53 -1.58
N ASP A 492 37.74 -6.46 -0.97
CA ASP A 492 37.22 -7.66 -1.63
C ASP A 492 36.26 -7.30 -2.78
N LYS A 493 35.43 -6.25 -2.57
CA LYS A 493 34.52 -5.71 -3.59
C LYS A 493 35.20 -4.72 -4.55
N LYS A 494 36.50 -4.47 -4.42
CA LYS A 494 37.28 -3.57 -5.28
C LYS A 494 36.65 -2.19 -5.44
N ILE A 495 36.13 -1.62 -4.34
CA ILE A 495 35.49 -0.31 -4.36
C ILE A 495 36.49 0.76 -4.80
N LYS A 496 36.09 1.66 -5.71
CA LYS A 496 36.96 2.71 -6.21
C LYS A 496 37.11 3.84 -5.17
N ASN A 497 38.31 4.45 -5.13
CA ASN A 497 38.59 5.61 -4.27
C ASN A 497 37.97 6.90 -4.86
N ASN A 498 36.65 6.94 -4.97
CA ASN A 498 35.90 8.12 -5.34
C ASN A 498 34.63 8.24 -4.51
N LYS A 499 34.03 9.43 -4.49
CA LYS A 499 32.86 9.74 -3.68
C LYS A 499 31.69 8.82 -3.98
N GLU A 500 31.37 8.63 -5.25
CA GLU A 500 30.21 7.87 -5.72
C GLU A 500 30.28 6.39 -5.32
N SER A 501 31.40 5.73 -5.61
CA SER A 501 31.57 4.31 -5.24
C SER A 501 31.53 4.06 -3.75
N VAL A 502 32.04 5.00 -2.94
CA VAL A 502 31.97 4.92 -1.47
C VAL A 502 30.54 5.14 -0.98
N GLU A 503 29.78 6.06 -1.58
CA GLU A 503 28.37 6.27 -1.27
C GLU A 503 27.53 5.01 -1.58
N CYS A 504 27.70 4.42 -2.74
CA CYS A 504 27.05 3.15 -3.13
C CYS A 504 27.42 2.02 -2.14
N PHE A 505 28.68 1.92 -1.73
CA PHE A 505 29.10 0.94 -0.75
C PHE A 505 28.41 1.15 0.61
N VAL A 506 28.35 2.37 1.12
CA VAL A 506 27.69 2.67 2.40
C VAL A 506 26.20 2.35 2.33
N SER A 507 25.55 2.67 1.20
CA SER A 507 24.16 2.34 0.95
C SER A 507 23.93 0.82 0.91
N LYS A 508 24.76 0.07 0.20
CA LYS A 508 24.71 -1.41 0.15
C LYS A 508 24.98 -2.03 1.52
N PHE A 509 25.90 -1.49 2.28
CA PHE A 509 26.19 -1.95 3.64
C PHE A 509 24.99 -1.79 4.57
N GLN A 510 24.33 -0.64 4.53
CA GLN A 510 23.09 -0.39 5.26
C GLN A 510 21.99 -1.35 4.83
N ASP A 511 21.81 -1.54 3.53
CA ASP A 511 20.81 -2.44 2.98
C ASP A 511 21.04 -3.90 3.39
N ALA A 512 22.29 -4.33 3.48
CA ALA A 512 22.64 -5.68 3.96
C ALA A 512 22.24 -5.89 5.44
N ILE A 513 22.34 -4.86 6.28
CA ILE A 513 21.88 -4.94 7.68
C ILE A 513 20.35 -5.02 7.73
N ASN A 514 19.64 -4.19 6.95
CA ASN A 514 18.18 -4.24 6.85
C ASN A 514 17.70 -5.64 6.42
N SER A 515 18.27 -6.16 5.34
CA SER A 515 17.92 -7.47 4.79
C SER A 515 18.23 -8.60 5.78
N LYS A 516 19.39 -8.56 6.44
CA LYS A 516 19.72 -9.57 7.46
C LYS A 516 18.77 -9.53 8.65
N THR A 517 18.34 -8.34 9.06
CA THR A 517 17.35 -8.20 10.14
C THR A 517 16.00 -8.77 9.74
N ALA A 518 15.57 -8.50 8.50
CA ALA A 518 14.33 -9.06 7.95
C ALA A 518 14.40 -10.60 7.86
N ASP A 519 15.54 -11.16 7.40
CA ASP A 519 15.75 -12.59 7.30
C ASP A 519 15.68 -13.28 8.70
N ILE A 520 16.32 -12.70 9.72
CA ILE A 520 16.26 -13.22 11.09
C ILE A 520 14.81 -13.26 11.59
N LEU A 521 14.07 -12.16 11.45
CA LEU A 521 12.68 -12.08 11.85
C LEU A 521 11.81 -13.09 11.10
N GLN A 522 12.01 -13.23 9.79
CA GLN A 522 11.25 -14.18 8.98
C GLN A 522 11.47 -15.62 9.45
N ILE A 523 12.73 -16.02 9.62
CA ILE A 523 13.08 -17.37 10.10
C ILE A 523 12.44 -17.67 11.46
N LYS A 524 12.51 -16.72 12.40
CA LYS A 524 11.91 -16.91 13.74
C LYS A 524 10.38 -16.88 13.71
N SER A 525 9.78 -16.13 12.79
CA SER A 525 8.33 -16.13 12.60
C SER A 525 7.81 -17.41 11.96
N ASP A 526 8.58 -18.04 11.07
CA ASP A 526 8.27 -19.36 10.50
C ASP A 526 8.35 -20.46 11.57
N GLU A 527 9.34 -20.37 12.48
CA GLU A 527 9.41 -21.26 13.65
C GLU A 527 8.18 -21.09 14.55
N LEU A 528 7.78 -19.86 14.86
CA LEU A 528 6.57 -19.59 15.63
C LEU A 528 5.31 -20.14 14.92
N THR A 529 5.22 -19.96 13.61
CA THR A 529 4.10 -20.48 12.81
C THR A 529 3.94 -21.99 12.96
N THR A 530 5.04 -22.73 12.98
CA THR A 530 5.02 -24.19 13.21
C THR A 530 4.48 -24.52 14.60
N ILE A 531 4.95 -23.82 15.62
CA ILE A 531 4.50 -23.99 17.01
C ILE A 531 3.00 -23.68 17.17
N ILE A 532 2.53 -22.61 16.55
CA ILE A 532 1.10 -22.25 16.58
C ILE A 532 0.25 -23.32 15.90
N ARG A 533 0.69 -23.87 14.76
CA ARG A 533 -0.02 -24.98 14.11
C ARG A 533 -0.12 -26.21 15.02
N GLU A 534 0.96 -26.59 15.67
CA GLU A 534 0.98 -27.70 16.62
C GLU A 534 0.05 -27.44 17.80
N TYR A 535 0.03 -26.23 18.30
CA TYR A 535 -0.89 -25.80 19.35
C TYR A 535 -2.35 -25.95 18.91
N ILE A 536 -2.72 -25.38 17.77
CA ILE A 536 -4.08 -25.44 17.25
C ILE A 536 -4.52 -26.89 16.95
N GLN A 537 -3.64 -27.70 16.39
CA GLN A 537 -3.88 -29.13 16.19
C GLN A 537 -4.14 -29.82 17.52
N SER A 538 -3.32 -29.51 18.53
CA SER A 538 -3.51 -30.05 19.87
C SER A 538 -4.79 -29.58 20.54
N TYR A 539 -5.16 -28.31 20.37
CA TYR A 539 -6.43 -27.75 20.84
C TYR A 539 -7.61 -28.49 20.19
N SER A 540 -7.61 -28.64 18.87
CA SER A 540 -8.63 -29.40 18.12
C SER A 540 -8.70 -30.85 18.57
N ASN A 541 -7.57 -31.50 18.81
CA ASN A 541 -7.54 -32.86 19.31
C ASN A 541 -8.11 -32.95 20.74
N SER A 542 -7.83 -31.98 21.60
CA SER A 542 -8.35 -31.95 22.97
C SER A 542 -9.88 -31.82 23.03
N ILE A 543 -10.46 -31.11 22.08
CA ILE A 543 -11.90 -30.97 21.93
C ILE A 543 -12.53 -32.31 21.49
N ASN A 544 -11.84 -33.09 20.65
CA ASN A 544 -12.37 -34.30 20.02
C ASN A 544 -11.93 -35.63 20.68
N GLN A 545 -11.09 -35.60 21.73
CA GLN A 545 -10.35 -36.77 22.24
C GLN A 545 -11.17 -38.00 22.69
N ASN A 546 -12.47 -37.85 22.94
CA ASN A 546 -13.29 -38.97 23.45
C ASN A 546 -14.50 -39.31 22.57
N PHE A 547 -14.65 -38.67 21.40
CA PHE A 547 -15.84 -38.78 20.57
C PHE A 547 -15.74 -39.83 19.47
N ASP A 548 -14.50 -40.23 19.07
CA ASP A 548 -14.27 -41.23 18.02
C ASP A 548 -14.93 -42.59 18.26
N LYS A 549 -15.13 -42.98 19.52
CA LYS A 549 -15.75 -44.25 19.88
C LYS A 549 -17.25 -44.32 19.60
N ARG A 550 -17.93 -43.18 19.38
CA ARG A 550 -19.39 -43.09 19.20
C ARG A 550 -19.83 -42.39 17.91
N ASN A 551 -18.92 -42.10 16.97
CA ASN A 551 -19.19 -41.28 15.78
C ASN A 551 -19.78 -39.89 16.09
N LEU A 552 -19.40 -39.30 17.22
CA LEU A 552 -19.74 -37.93 17.57
C LEU A 552 -18.60 -37.01 17.14
N LYS A 553 -18.89 -35.92 16.46
CA LYS A 553 -17.92 -34.86 16.15
C LYS A 553 -18.37 -33.55 16.78
N VAL A 554 -17.39 -32.78 17.23
CA VAL A 554 -17.59 -31.39 17.65
C VAL A 554 -17.36 -30.52 16.41
N ASP A 555 -18.38 -29.76 16.02
CA ASP A 555 -18.30 -28.86 14.87
C ASP A 555 -17.72 -27.49 15.27
N PHE A 556 -16.54 -27.51 15.86
CA PHE A 556 -15.79 -26.29 16.20
C PHE A 556 -14.42 -26.34 15.54
N ASP A 557 -14.22 -25.50 14.53
CA ASP A 557 -12.93 -25.37 13.85
C ASP A 557 -12.03 -24.35 14.56
N ALA A 558 -11.22 -24.84 15.49
CA ALA A 558 -10.29 -24.01 16.23
C ALA A 558 -9.25 -23.31 15.33
N GLY A 559 -8.86 -23.95 14.22
CA GLY A 559 -7.88 -23.39 13.29
C GLY A 559 -8.41 -22.17 12.55
N HIS A 560 -9.59 -22.31 11.97
CA HIS A 560 -10.25 -21.20 11.28
C HIS A 560 -10.61 -20.09 12.26
N THR A 561 -11.15 -20.44 13.43
CA THR A 561 -11.51 -19.48 14.48
C THR A 561 -10.31 -18.66 14.92
N PHE A 562 -9.19 -19.30 15.25
CA PHE A 562 -7.96 -18.62 15.65
C PHE A 562 -7.40 -17.71 14.55
N ALA A 563 -7.38 -18.19 13.32
CA ALA A 563 -6.90 -17.41 12.19
C ALA A 563 -7.81 -16.18 11.90
N SER A 564 -9.13 -16.34 12.01
CA SER A 564 -10.09 -15.23 11.86
C SER A 564 -9.92 -14.16 12.94
N ILE A 565 -9.68 -14.57 14.18
CA ILE A 565 -9.42 -13.64 15.30
C ILE A 565 -8.13 -12.85 15.02
N ILE A 566 -7.03 -13.52 14.63
CA ILE A 566 -5.79 -12.81 14.30
C ILE A 566 -6.00 -11.84 13.14
N ALA A 567 -6.76 -12.23 12.12
CA ALA A 567 -7.07 -11.36 11.00
C ALA A 567 -7.84 -10.11 11.42
N SER A 568 -8.78 -10.23 12.37
CA SER A 568 -9.55 -9.09 12.89
C SER A 568 -8.72 -8.15 13.77
N ILE A 569 -7.71 -8.67 14.48
CA ILE A 569 -6.77 -7.84 15.27
C ILE A 569 -5.85 -7.02 14.34
N GLY A 570 -5.71 -7.43 13.09
CA GLY A 570 -4.77 -6.90 12.12
C GLY A 570 -3.46 -7.70 12.06
N VAL A 571 -2.72 -7.53 10.97
CA VAL A 571 -1.45 -8.26 10.77
C VAL A 571 -0.41 -7.75 11.76
N ILE A 572 -0.10 -8.54 12.77
CA ILE A 572 0.79 -8.14 13.87
C ILE A 572 1.95 -9.14 14.02
N GLY A 573 3.15 -8.65 13.78
CA GLY A 573 4.40 -9.35 14.06
C GLY A 573 4.49 -10.76 13.45
N GLY A 574 5.05 -11.69 14.21
CA GLY A 574 5.30 -13.07 13.79
C GLY A 574 4.06 -13.92 13.50
N LEU A 575 2.88 -13.47 13.89
CA LEU A 575 1.63 -14.18 13.57
C LEU A 575 1.14 -13.94 12.14
N GLY A 576 1.66 -12.92 11.46
CA GLY A 576 1.34 -12.66 10.06
C GLY A 576 1.72 -13.84 9.15
N THR A 577 2.82 -14.51 9.41
CA THR A 577 3.25 -15.71 8.66
C THR A 577 2.32 -16.89 8.86
N TYR A 578 1.73 -17.03 10.05
CA TYR A 578 0.69 -18.04 10.31
C TYR A 578 -0.55 -17.80 9.47
N LEU A 579 -1.03 -16.56 9.40
CA LEU A 579 -2.18 -16.19 8.58
C LEU A 579 -1.97 -16.53 7.10
N ILE A 580 -0.81 -16.17 6.55
CA ILE A 580 -0.46 -16.49 5.16
C ILE A 580 -0.49 -18.00 4.94
N ALA A 581 0.02 -18.76 5.89
CA ALA A 581 0.11 -20.20 5.77
C ALA A 581 -1.27 -20.90 5.86
N VAL A 582 -2.21 -20.35 6.63
CA VAL A 582 -3.59 -20.88 6.76
C VAL A 582 -4.46 -20.42 5.58
N TYR A 583 -4.30 -19.16 5.19
CA TYR A 583 -5.09 -18.55 4.13
C TYR A 583 -4.32 -18.39 2.80
N SER A 584 -3.34 -19.26 2.52
CA SER A 584 -2.54 -19.21 1.29
C SER A 584 -3.36 -19.25 0.00
N SER A 585 -4.59 -19.74 0.06
CA SER A 585 -5.60 -19.65 -0.99
C SER A 585 -6.37 -18.32 -1.01
N TRP A 586 -6.23 -17.49 0.01
CA TRP A 586 -6.94 -16.21 0.10
C TRP A 586 -6.10 -15.09 -0.52
N SER A 587 -6.49 -14.69 -1.71
CA SER A 587 -5.96 -13.48 -2.37
C SER A 587 -6.18 -12.19 -1.57
N PHE A 588 -7.04 -12.20 -0.54
CA PHE A 588 -7.22 -11.14 0.44
C PHE A 588 -5.90 -10.73 1.09
N PHE A 589 -5.04 -11.69 1.47
CA PHE A 589 -3.72 -11.38 2.02
C PHE A 589 -2.66 -11.08 0.95
N ALA A 590 -2.93 -11.32 -0.32
CA ALA A 590 -2.07 -10.83 -1.39
C ALA A 590 -2.24 -9.31 -1.63
N GLY A 591 -3.40 -8.73 -1.29
CA GLY A 591 -3.60 -7.27 -1.14
C GLY A 591 -2.91 -6.71 0.13
N LEU A 592 -2.81 -7.54 1.16
CA LEU A 592 -1.92 -7.37 2.31
C LEU A 592 -0.52 -7.94 1.98
N GLY A 593 -0.08 -7.90 0.71
CA GLY A 593 1.29 -8.23 0.27
C GLY A 593 2.37 -7.71 1.23
N GLY A 594 1.88 -6.89 2.15
CA GLY A 594 2.48 -6.50 3.36
C GLY A 594 2.85 -7.59 4.35
N ALA A 595 2.33 -8.80 4.36
CA ALA A 595 2.70 -9.68 5.47
C ALA A 595 4.08 -10.34 5.27
N ILE A 596 4.47 -10.66 4.05
CA ILE A 596 5.84 -11.07 3.75
C ILE A 596 6.77 -9.85 3.65
N CYS A 597 6.27 -8.73 3.14
CA CYS A 597 6.96 -7.44 3.22
C CYS A 597 6.89 -6.81 4.62
N PHE A 598 6.14 -7.36 5.58
CA PHE A 598 5.91 -6.73 6.88
C PHE A 598 7.21 -6.57 7.68
N SER A 599 8.08 -7.56 7.67
CA SER A 599 9.41 -7.42 8.27
C SER A 599 10.25 -6.38 7.53
N ALA A 600 10.20 -6.34 6.20
CA ALA A 600 10.92 -5.34 5.40
C ALA A 600 10.31 -3.94 5.56
N THR A 601 8.98 -3.81 5.62
CA THR A 601 8.31 -2.51 5.78
C THR A 601 8.42 -1.92 7.18
N LEU A 602 8.59 -2.74 8.21
CA LEU A 602 8.85 -2.28 9.58
C LEU A 602 10.16 -1.53 9.71
N PHE A 603 11.20 -1.96 8.97
CA PHE A 603 12.53 -1.37 9.04
C PHE A 603 12.76 -0.27 8.00
N ALA A 604 11.88 -0.12 7.02
CA ALA A 604 12.03 0.86 5.96
C ALA A 604 12.12 2.31 6.48
N PRO A 605 11.27 2.78 7.41
CA PRO A 605 11.41 4.13 7.97
C PRO A 605 12.73 4.33 8.70
N ILE A 606 13.20 3.28 9.40
CA ILE A 606 14.47 3.28 10.11
C ILE A 606 15.63 3.25 9.13
N GLY A 607 15.53 2.46 8.07
CA GLY A 607 16.53 2.39 7.01
C GLY A 607 16.75 3.75 6.33
N ILE A 608 15.69 4.48 6.02
CA ILE A 608 15.75 5.83 5.44
C ILE A 608 16.39 6.80 6.42
N MET A 609 15.92 6.81 7.65
CA MET A 609 16.44 7.71 8.69
C MET A 609 17.91 7.42 8.99
N ILE A 610 18.31 6.18 9.12
CA ILE A 610 19.71 5.78 9.38
C ILE A 610 20.57 6.10 8.17
N GLY A 611 20.10 5.83 6.96
CA GLY A 611 20.79 6.21 5.73
C GLY A 611 21.09 7.71 5.70
N ALA A 612 20.09 8.55 5.94
CA ALA A 612 20.27 10.00 6.00
C ALA A 612 21.29 10.43 7.07
N LEU A 613 21.20 9.86 8.28
CA LEU A 613 22.13 10.16 9.38
C LEU A 613 23.58 9.74 9.07
N LEU A 614 23.76 8.58 8.44
CA LEU A 614 25.09 8.10 8.05
C LEU A 614 25.72 9.01 7.00
N PHE A 615 24.96 9.37 5.95
CA PHE A 615 25.48 10.23 4.89
C PHE A 615 25.72 11.67 5.33
N ALA A 616 24.82 12.28 6.10
CA ALA A 616 24.99 13.63 6.62
C ALA A 616 26.27 13.78 7.48
N GLY A 617 26.62 12.74 8.22
CA GLY A 617 27.80 12.74 9.09
C GLY A 617 29.11 12.29 8.44
N MET A 618 29.08 11.67 7.27
CA MET A 618 30.27 11.02 6.69
C MET A 618 31.30 11.99 6.13
N GLY A 619 30.87 13.05 5.43
CA GLY A 619 31.82 13.97 4.77
C GLY A 619 32.78 13.22 3.82
N ILE A 620 32.29 12.31 3.01
CA ILE A 620 33.02 11.29 2.23
C ILE A 620 34.18 11.90 1.44
N ALA A 621 33.97 13.04 0.78
CA ALA A 621 35.00 13.68 -0.01
C ALA A 621 36.30 13.99 0.79
N LYS A 622 36.20 14.18 2.11
CA LYS A 622 37.35 14.43 3.01
C LYS A 622 38.04 13.15 3.48
N LEU A 623 37.44 11.99 3.23
CA LEU A 623 37.97 10.67 3.65
C LEU A 623 38.82 10.03 2.56
N LEU A 624 38.73 10.51 1.32
CA LEU A 624 39.47 10.00 0.19
C LEU A 624 40.93 10.38 0.23
N GLY A 625 41.85 9.41 0.11
CA GLY A 625 43.29 9.61 0.19
C GLY A 625 44.03 8.30 0.36
N PHE A 626 45.31 8.33 0.74
CA PHE A 626 46.17 7.15 0.73
C PHE A 626 45.73 6.00 1.66
N THR A 627 44.96 6.30 2.73
CA THR A 627 44.37 5.28 3.66
C THR A 627 42.86 5.36 3.69
N TRP A 628 42.27 5.64 2.56
CA TRP A 628 40.84 5.93 2.45
C TRP A 628 39.92 4.83 2.98
N GLU A 629 40.24 3.55 2.73
CA GLU A 629 39.40 2.45 3.21
C GLU A 629 39.31 2.44 4.74
N LYS A 630 40.46 2.66 5.40
CA LYS A 630 40.50 2.73 6.87
C LYS A 630 39.78 3.97 7.42
N ASN A 631 39.88 5.08 6.71
CA ASN A 631 39.20 6.33 7.10
C ASN A 631 37.68 6.19 6.95
N VAL A 632 37.21 5.63 5.84
CA VAL A 632 35.79 5.33 5.60
C VAL A 632 35.26 4.37 6.66
N ALA A 633 35.97 3.24 6.90
CA ALA A 633 35.58 2.25 7.89
C ALA A 633 35.48 2.84 9.30
N LYS A 634 36.49 3.59 9.75
CA LYS A 634 36.47 4.24 11.07
C LYS A 634 35.31 5.23 11.20
N LYS A 635 35.06 6.01 10.15
CA LYS A 635 33.99 7.00 10.15
C LYS A 635 32.61 6.32 10.17
N LEU A 636 32.44 5.25 9.39
CA LEU A 636 31.21 4.48 9.35
C LEU A 636 30.90 3.87 10.72
N VAL A 637 31.84 3.16 11.33
CA VAL A 637 31.70 2.61 12.69
C VAL A 637 31.33 3.71 13.69
N SER A 638 32.08 4.83 13.67
CA SER A 638 31.81 5.95 14.57
C SER A 638 30.40 6.55 14.37
N GLN A 639 29.89 6.62 13.15
CA GLN A 639 28.52 7.09 12.89
C GLN A 639 27.47 6.10 13.40
N TYR A 640 27.71 4.80 13.24
CA TYR A 640 26.82 3.76 13.80
C TYR A 640 26.72 3.86 15.33
N GLU A 641 27.86 4.04 16.01
CA GLU A 641 27.90 4.19 17.47
C GLU A 641 27.24 5.50 17.92
N LYS A 642 27.62 6.63 17.31
CA LYS A 642 27.10 7.96 17.65
C LYS A 642 25.58 8.03 17.52
N ASN A 643 25.03 7.46 16.46
CA ASN A 643 23.59 7.49 16.16
C ASN A 643 22.83 6.34 16.81
N LYS A 644 23.50 5.50 17.63
CA LYS A 644 22.90 4.34 18.32
C LYS A 644 22.09 3.45 17.39
N VAL A 645 22.64 3.20 16.19
CA VAL A 645 21.92 2.51 15.13
C VAL A 645 21.46 1.13 15.56
N SER A 646 22.32 0.34 16.22
CA SER A 646 21.97 -0.99 16.74
C SER A 646 20.82 -0.94 17.75
N ASP A 647 20.76 0.10 18.59
CA ASP A 647 19.69 0.24 19.58
C ASP A 647 18.34 0.51 18.89
N LYS A 648 18.32 1.33 17.84
CA LYS A 648 17.10 1.58 17.06
C LYS A 648 16.55 0.29 16.41
N TYR A 649 17.41 -0.56 15.87
CA TYR A 649 16.99 -1.87 15.36
C TYR A 649 16.44 -2.77 16.47
N ARG A 650 17.11 -2.80 17.65
CA ARG A 650 16.63 -3.56 18.79
C ARG A 650 15.26 -3.08 19.28
N GLU A 651 15.02 -1.78 19.33
CA GLU A 651 13.70 -1.23 19.70
C GLU A 651 12.60 -1.74 18.78
N VAL A 652 12.83 -1.77 17.47
CA VAL A 652 11.83 -2.26 16.52
C VAL A 652 11.65 -3.77 16.62
N MET A 653 12.72 -4.54 16.78
CA MET A 653 12.60 -5.99 17.01
C MET A 653 11.87 -6.30 18.31
N ASN A 654 12.15 -5.54 19.38
CA ASN A 654 11.41 -5.66 20.63
C ASN A 654 9.91 -5.41 20.43
N LYS A 655 9.57 -4.29 19.80
CA LYS A 655 8.18 -3.96 19.51
C LYS A 655 7.49 -5.05 18.66
N TYR A 656 8.18 -5.56 17.64
CA TYR A 656 7.66 -6.64 16.79
C TYR A 656 7.24 -7.86 17.61
N TRP A 657 8.08 -8.31 18.53
CA TRP A 657 7.79 -9.46 19.37
C TRP A 657 6.79 -9.18 20.50
N ASP A 658 6.79 -7.97 21.05
CA ASP A 658 5.80 -7.53 22.04
C ASP A 658 4.40 -7.45 21.43
N ASP A 659 4.29 -6.90 20.22
CA ASP A 659 3.04 -6.88 19.45
C ASP A 659 2.58 -8.32 19.11
N THR A 660 3.51 -9.21 18.76
CA THR A 660 3.24 -10.64 18.52
C THR A 660 2.68 -11.33 19.75
N SER A 661 3.29 -11.12 20.93
CA SER A 661 2.83 -11.69 22.20
C SER A 661 1.43 -11.19 22.56
N ASN A 662 1.21 -9.88 22.45
CA ASN A 662 -0.08 -9.27 22.76
C ASN A 662 -1.21 -9.78 21.83
N ALA A 663 -0.90 -9.98 20.54
CA ALA A 663 -1.84 -10.52 19.58
C ALA A 663 -2.16 -12.00 19.86
N PHE A 664 -1.16 -12.80 20.19
CA PHE A 664 -1.36 -14.19 20.61
C PHE A 664 -2.27 -14.27 21.83
N ASP A 665 -2.01 -13.47 22.87
CA ASP A 665 -2.81 -13.47 24.09
C ASP A 665 -4.28 -13.09 23.82
N LYS A 666 -4.52 -12.06 23.02
CA LYS A 666 -5.88 -11.69 22.61
C LYS A 666 -6.56 -12.81 21.82
N ALA A 667 -5.83 -13.42 20.86
CA ALA A 667 -6.37 -14.49 20.04
C ALA A 667 -6.76 -15.72 20.86
N VAL A 668 -5.96 -16.08 21.85
CA VAL A 668 -6.22 -17.23 22.73
C VAL A 668 -7.40 -16.96 23.67
N ILE A 669 -7.51 -15.75 24.23
CA ILE A 669 -8.64 -15.35 25.07
C ILE A 669 -9.94 -15.46 24.28
N GLU A 670 -9.97 -14.90 23.08
CA GLU A 670 -11.15 -14.93 22.23
C GLU A 670 -11.48 -16.33 21.72
N LEU A 671 -10.48 -17.14 21.36
CA LEU A 671 -10.67 -18.55 21.00
C LEU A 671 -11.34 -19.35 22.11
N ASN A 672 -10.88 -19.17 23.37
CA ASN A 672 -11.47 -19.85 24.52
C ASN A 672 -12.90 -19.35 24.80
N LYS A 673 -13.14 -18.06 24.63
CA LYS A 673 -14.48 -17.48 24.77
C LYS A 673 -15.43 -18.06 23.72
N GLN A 674 -15.03 -18.10 22.45
CA GLN A 674 -15.85 -18.68 21.38
C GLN A 674 -16.10 -20.18 21.58
N TRP A 675 -15.16 -20.90 22.18
CA TRP A 675 -15.40 -22.27 22.60
C TRP A 675 -16.44 -22.36 23.76
N ASP A 676 -16.31 -21.54 24.79
CA ASP A 676 -17.26 -21.50 25.92
C ASP A 676 -18.66 -21.10 25.45
N ASP A 677 -18.75 -20.15 24.51
CA ASP A 677 -20.01 -19.73 23.86
C ASP A 677 -20.63 -20.88 23.05
N TYR A 678 -19.82 -21.59 22.25
CA TYR A 678 -20.27 -22.79 21.52
C TYR A 678 -20.86 -23.86 22.44
N VAL A 679 -20.17 -24.16 23.56
CA VAL A 679 -20.65 -25.14 24.55
C VAL A 679 -21.93 -24.66 25.24
N SER A 680 -22.02 -23.35 25.54
CA SER A 680 -23.22 -22.76 26.14
C SER A 680 -24.44 -22.85 25.22
N GLN A 681 -24.25 -22.49 23.95
CA GLN A 681 -25.29 -22.60 22.92
C GLN A 681 -25.73 -24.06 22.71
N LEU A 682 -24.79 -25.00 22.74
CA LEU A 682 -25.12 -26.42 22.64
C LEU A 682 -26.00 -26.89 23.82
N LYS A 683 -25.68 -26.44 25.05
CA LYS A 683 -26.46 -26.73 26.27
C LYS A 683 -27.85 -26.11 26.23
N GLU A 684 -27.94 -24.84 25.87
CA GLU A 684 -29.22 -24.13 25.72
C GLU A 684 -30.10 -24.82 24.69
N THR A 685 -29.58 -25.17 23.54
CA THR A 685 -30.32 -25.81 22.45
C THR A 685 -30.88 -27.17 22.87
N VAL A 686 -30.16 -27.94 23.70
CA VAL A 686 -30.60 -29.24 24.20
C VAL A 686 -31.56 -29.10 25.40
N THR A 687 -31.38 -28.07 26.22
CA THR A 687 -32.16 -27.88 27.47
C THR A 687 -33.47 -27.17 27.20
N ILE A 688 -33.48 -26.18 26.31
CA ILE A 688 -34.63 -25.37 25.92
C ILE A 688 -35.30 -25.97 24.66
N TYR A 689 -35.29 -27.29 24.49
CA TYR A 689 -35.76 -27.94 23.28
C TYR A 689 -37.13 -27.41 22.86
N ASN A 690 -37.11 -26.38 22.03
CA ASN A 690 -38.27 -25.81 21.37
C ASN A 690 -38.19 -26.17 19.89
N LEU A 691 -38.96 -27.14 19.45
CA LEU A 691 -38.98 -27.66 18.10
C LEU A 691 -39.23 -26.55 17.06
N ASP A 692 -40.04 -25.55 17.42
CA ASP A 692 -40.37 -24.44 16.51
C ASP A 692 -39.19 -23.48 16.36
N GLU A 693 -38.41 -23.26 17.40
CA GLU A 693 -37.19 -22.44 17.38
C GLU A 693 -36.07 -23.12 16.55
N ILE A 694 -35.90 -24.42 16.75
CA ILE A 694 -34.95 -25.22 15.92
C ILE A 694 -35.33 -25.16 14.43
N LYS A 695 -36.62 -25.29 14.10
CA LYS A 695 -37.09 -25.16 12.71
C LYS A 695 -36.89 -23.76 12.16
N ALA A 696 -37.08 -22.72 12.99
CA ALA A 696 -36.81 -21.34 12.60
C ALA A 696 -35.30 -21.10 12.30
N ASN A 697 -34.42 -21.67 13.14
CA ASN A 697 -32.98 -21.61 12.90
C ASN A 697 -32.56 -22.35 11.62
N ILE A 698 -33.10 -23.55 11.36
CA ILE A 698 -32.88 -24.27 10.10
C ILE A 698 -33.32 -23.42 8.90
N LEU A 699 -34.50 -22.78 8.98
CA LEU A 699 -34.97 -21.90 7.92
C LEU A 699 -34.04 -20.71 7.72
N SER A 700 -33.59 -20.08 8.79
CA SER A 700 -32.64 -18.96 8.75
C SER A 700 -31.30 -19.34 8.12
N LEU A 701 -30.74 -20.49 8.49
CA LEU A 701 -29.49 -21.01 7.91
C LEU A 701 -29.65 -21.35 6.44
N ARG A 702 -30.79 -21.93 6.02
CA ARG A 702 -31.07 -22.17 4.60
C ARG A 702 -31.21 -20.86 3.82
N ASN A 703 -31.85 -19.84 4.38
CA ASN A 703 -31.90 -18.51 3.77
C ASN A 703 -30.51 -17.91 3.56
N ILE A 704 -29.59 -18.08 4.51
CA ILE A 704 -28.18 -17.65 4.37
C ILE A 704 -27.49 -18.49 3.27
N GLN A 705 -27.74 -19.79 3.21
CA GLN A 705 -27.18 -20.65 2.16
C GLN A 705 -27.65 -20.20 0.76
N ASP A 706 -28.94 -19.92 0.61
CA ASP A 706 -29.52 -19.42 -0.64
C ASP A 706 -28.95 -18.02 -0.98
N PHE A 707 -28.76 -17.17 0.01
CA PHE A 707 -28.09 -15.88 -0.18
C PHE A 707 -26.69 -16.05 -0.75
N PHE A 708 -25.88 -16.95 -0.19
CA PHE A 708 -24.52 -17.21 -0.68
C PHE A 708 -24.49 -17.82 -2.09
N VAL A 709 -25.42 -18.71 -2.41
CA VAL A 709 -25.51 -19.32 -3.74
C VAL A 709 -25.85 -18.30 -4.82
N ASN A 710 -26.63 -17.27 -4.50
CA ASN A 710 -27.11 -16.27 -5.44
C ASN A 710 -26.28 -14.98 -5.46
N ILE A 711 -25.18 -14.90 -4.71
CA ILE A 711 -24.24 -13.75 -4.83
C ILE A 711 -23.75 -13.65 -6.28
N PRO A 712 -23.87 -12.48 -6.93
CA PRO A 712 -23.47 -12.30 -8.33
C PRO A 712 -21.93 -12.17 -8.45
N LEU A 713 -21.21 -13.29 -8.41
CA LEU A 713 -19.73 -13.37 -8.46
C LEU A 713 -19.20 -13.47 -9.89
#